data_ccf290396c156587b0d2842fc4ce71ff
#
_entry.id   ccf290396c156587b0d2842fc4ce71ff
#
_cell.length_a   1.000
_cell.length_b   1.000
_cell.length_c   1.000
_cell.angle_alpha   90.00
_cell.angle_beta   90.00
_cell.angle_gamma   90.00
#
_symmetry.space_group_name_H-M   'P 1'
#
loop_
_entity.id
_entity.type
_entity.pdbx_description
1 polymer ?
#
loop_
_entity_poly.entity_id
_entity_poly.type
_entity_poly.pdbx_seq_one_letter_code
_entity_poly.pdbx_strand_id
1 'polypeptide(L)'
;ITHDKINAKKTSDIIEKTYDESKSTYTLDEMLAFLKYFVSAYKDYEESKLGAVDYSDMLLIFIEKFRGKKFQYVLVDEMQDMNELEAKIVEMVGENIFLVGDAKQAIFGFQGGSVKNFERFMQTCHPMLLSTNRRSTQKILDYSKTNFLGRTANKKDFAEQLETFNSTKGAGEHPKIISTRAHLTQIQKIIEENKEKTVAIITRTNSQIMEISQFLDSCNILYSSTTSQATTEMAKGEIISYLRGMISDRVEYKVSAAFTIFSPFTLKEAFEISESHKRKQSSSNLEKIKSFGISLKREDIDKTFDDIIYPLCVSKGAEWFSTAITIKQQVDEYLSLPIPTIDGLFDFISIAEESYTERNIDSKITLTTVHKAKGRDFDVVVYLPKSGASRTSFIDVIVQAILESSGVDIKKELVEESLRIDFVAFTRAKEKLIIITDDKDKAKYHVENLSEIEIDSNAENAIATKIDSRLSEAFSLFIAGRFDDSKKLLKQEDGWLEQFIINYFKSITHISYSSVITKPYEFLLKNIIRMPFVSNAAEFGNIVHNAMQSILENQTKIEDYKDAVRKALENGLEAIEELKKQYPGLHYVSSEETCDMPLRSMIEYDDDRLIFTGRIDAIFEHDDGYLIVDYKTDRNSDKASEHKRQLSVYRKMYSKLKNIPEEKIKIIIIFLALRGSVNTGKFDRLVEKEKRSAFPTFEEHLRKVLEWKQDPSKFIKDLFDDSHDDLLYQAIKGKLLHTA
;
A
#
# COMPACT_ATOMS: atom_id res chain seq x y z
N ILE A 1 -24.85 -9.37 6.76
CA ILE A 1 -25.69 -10.25 7.63
C ILE A 1 -25.20 -10.03 9.04
N THR A 2 -26.05 -9.53 9.95
CA THR A 2 -25.72 -9.44 11.38
C THR A 2 -25.72 -10.84 12.00
N HIS A 3 -24.94 -11.07 13.06
CA HIS A 3 -24.82 -12.40 13.70
C HIS A 3 -26.18 -12.99 14.09
N ASP A 4 -27.15 -12.15 14.51
CA ASP A 4 -28.52 -12.56 14.85
C ASP A 4 -29.32 -13.15 13.68
N LYS A 5 -28.89 -12.89 12.43
CA LYS A 5 -29.49 -13.38 11.20
C LYS A 5 -28.82 -14.64 10.66
N ILE A 6 -27.70 -15.08 11.25
CA ILE A 6 -27.08 -16.34 10.85
C ILE A 6 -27.89 -17.51 11.42
N ASN A 7 -28.59 -18.22 10.54
CA ASN A 7 -29.33 -19.43 10.95
C ASN A 7 -28.37 -20.62 10.98
N ALA A 8 -27.66 -20.80 12.11
CA ALA A 8 -26.64 -21.83 12.27
C ALA A 8 -27.21 -23.26 11.98
N LYS A 9 -28.46 -23.56 12.36
CA LYS A 9 -29.09 -24.87 12.10
C LYS A 9 -29.26 -25.08 10.59
N LYS A 10 -29.90 -24.13 9.90
CA LYS A 10 -30.09 -24.22 8.44
C LYS A 10 -28.75 -24.26 7.68
N THR A 11 -27.75 -23.55 8.17
CA THR A 11 -26.41 -23.58 7.60
C THR A 11 -25.75 -24.94 7.80
N SER A 12 -25.87 -25.57 8.98
CA SER A 12 -25.40 -26.95 9.21
C SER A 12 -26.07 -27.94 8.26
N ASP A 13 -27.40 -27.87 8.11
CA ASP A 13 -28.16 -28.75 7.20
C ASP A 13 -27.68 -28.63 5.74
N ILE A 14 -27.29 -27.41 5.30
CA ILE A 14 -26.71 -27.14 3.97
C ILE A 14 -25.34 -27.76 3.86
N ILE A 15 -24.47 -27.57 4.83
CA ILE A 15 -23.12 -28.15 4.83
C ILE A 15 -23.19 -29.66 4.78
N GLU A 16 -23.98 -30.29 5.64
CA GLU A 16 -24.17 -31.76 5.65
C GLU A 16 -24.66 -32.30 4.31
N LYS A 17 -25.60 -31.61 3.68
CA LYS A 17 -26.15 -32.00 2.39
C LYS A 17 -25.22 -31.83 1.23
N THR A 18 -24.32 -30.86 1.28
CA THR A 18 -23.40 -30.53 0.17
C THR A 18 -22.00 -31.10 0.37
N TYR A 19 -21.70 -31.67 1.53
CA TYR A 19 -20.40 -32.23 1.86
C TYR A 19 -20.05 -33.41 0.94
N ASP A 20 -18.84 -33.38 0.39
CA ASP A 20 -18.27 -34.42 -0.45
C ASP A 20 -16.86 -34.74 0.07
N GLU A 21 -16.73 -35.87 0.75
CA GLU A 21 -15.47 -36.32 1.36
C GLU A 21 -14.34 -36.47 0.33
N SER A 22 -14.66 -36.81 -0.90
CA SER A 22 -13.66 -36.98 -1.97
C SER A 22 -13.02 -35.65 -2.42
N LYS A 23 -13.66 -34.52 -2.14
CA LYS A 23 -13.23 -33.19 -2.55
C LYS A 23 -12.77 -32.30 -1.40
N SER A 24 -13.08 -32.70 -0.17
CA SER A 24 -12.77 -31.92 1.02
C SER A 24 -11.45 -32.35 1.66
N THR A 25 -10.68 -31.41 2.13
CA THR A 25 -9.48 -31.64 2.94
C THR A 25 -9.83 -31.82 4.42
N TYR A 26 -11.03 -31.44 4.84
CA TYR A 26 -11.53 -31.44 6.20
C TYR A 26 -12.71 -32.39 6.34
N THR A 27 -12.86 -33.00 7.49
CA THR A 27 -14.00 -33.83 7.83
C THR A 27 -15.26 -32.99 8.03
N LEU A 28 -16.43 -33.60 7.90
CA LEU A 28 -17.71 -32.93 8.16
C LEU A 28 -17.78 -32.37 9.59
N ASP A 29 -17.31 -33.15 10.57
CA ASP A 29 -17.28 -32.73 11.98
C ASP A 29 -16.42 -31.50 12.22
N GLU A 30 -15.24 -31.41 11.55
CA GLU A 30 -14.37 -30.23 11.60
C GLU A 30 -15.06 -29.01 11.01
N MET A 31 -15.77 -29.14 9.89
CA MET A 31 -16.51 -28.05 9.27
C MET A 31 -17.65 -27.54 10.15
N LEU A 32 -18.41 -28.46 10.77
CA LEU A 32 -19.50 -28.10 11.68
C LEU A 32 -18.98 -27.47 12.99
N ALA A 33 -17.86 -27.97 13.52
CA ALA A 33 -17.21 -27.37 14.68
C ALA A 33 -16.72 -25.95 14.37
N PHE A 34 -16.15 -25.74 13.19
CA PHE A 34 -15.71 -24.42 12.74
C PHE A 34 -16.88 -23.45 12.54
N LEU A 35 -18.00 -23.91 11.97
CA LEU A 35 -19.21 -23.07 11.86
C LEU A 35 -19.65 -22.53 13.25
N LYS A 36 -19.66 -23.40 14.26
CA LYS A 36 -20.01 -22.98 15.64
C LYS A 36 -19.02 -21.95 16.18
N TYR A 37 -17.73 -22.20 15.95
CA TYR A 37 -16.67 -21.26 16.34
C TYR A 37 -16.81 -19.92 15.62
N PHE A 38 -17.04 -19.94 14.30
CA PHE A 38 -17.22 -18.74 13.50
C PHE A 38 -18.39 -17.88 13.99
N VAL A 39 -19.53 -18.49 14.25
CA VAL A 39 -20.72 -17.77 14.77
C VAL A 39 -20.45 -17.17 16.15
N SER A 40 -19.75 -17.91 17.04
CA SER A 40 -19.36 -17.40 18.36
C SER A 40 -18.36 -16.23 18.23
N ALA A 41 -17.31 -16.40 17.44
CA ALA A 41 -16.30 -15.36 17.24
C ALA A 41 -16.88 -14.08 16.63
N TYR A 42 -17.85 -14.22 15.69
CA TYR A 42 -18.53 -13.07 15.13
C TYR A 42 -19.39 -12.33 16.15
N LYS A 43 -20.05 -13.07 17.05
CA LYS A 43 -20.79 -12.48 18.16
C LYS A 43 -19.85 -11.75 19.14
N ASP A 44 -18.74 -12.40 19.51
CA ASP A 44 -17.73 -11.81 20.39
C ASP A 44 -17.13 -10.53 19.76
N TYR A 45 -16.91 -10.52 18.43
CA TYR A 45 -16.47 -9.33 17.68
C TYR A 45 -17.49 -8.18 17.84
N GLU A 46 -18.77 -8.43 17.60
CA GLU A 46 -19.82 -7.41 17.74
C GLU A 46 -19.89 -6.86 19.17
N GLU A 47 -19.81 -7.73 20.18
CA GLU A 47 -19.84 -7.34 21.60
C GLU A 47 -18.57 -6.56 22.00
N SER A 48 -17.42 -6.88 21.41
CA SER A 48 -16.14 -6.24 21.73
C SER A 48 -15.98 -4.82 21.17
N LYS A 49 -16.81 -4.40 20.23
CA LYS A 49 -16.76 -3.06 19.63
C LYS A 49 -16.90 -1.93 20.66
N LEU A 50 -17.63 -2.15 21.78
CA LEU A 50 -17.78 -1.20 22.89
C LEU A 50 -18.06 0.26 22.46
N GLY A 51 -18.82 0.44 21.37
CA GLY A 51 -19.14 1.75 20.80
C GLY A 51 -18.25 2.18 19.63
N ALA A 52 -17.18 1.44 19.31
CA ALA A 52 -16.49 1.60 18.05
C ALA A 52 -17.37 1.12 16.89
N VAL A 53 -17.15 1.67 15.70
CA VAL A 53 -17.92 1.35 14.50
C VAL A 53 -17.00 0.91 13.38
N ASP A 54 -17.38 -0.15 12.66
CA ASP A 54 -16.76 -0.51 11.40
C ASP A 54 -17.46 0.17 10.21
N TYR A 55 -16.94 -0.05 8.99
CA TYR A 55 -17.51 0.56 7.77
C TYR A 55 -18.99 0.17 7.56
N SER A 56 -19.38 -1.07 7.87
CA SER A 56 -20.75 -1.51 7.74
C SER A 56 -21.65 -0.84 8.77
N ASP A 57 -21.19 -0.69 10.00
CA ASP A 57 -21.91 0.04 11.06
C ASP A 57 -22.12 1.50 10.68
N MET A 58 -21.12 2.16 10.08
CA MET A 58 -21.27 3.55 9.63
C MET A 58 -22.43 3.71 8.66
N LEU A 59 -22.55 2.80 7.67
CA LEU A 59 -23.65 2.82 6.71
C LEU A 59 -25.00 2.53 7.38
N LEU A 60 -25.06 1.55 8.28
CA LEU A 60 -26.27 1.19 9.01
C LEU A 60 -26.74 2.33 9.93
N ILE A 61 -25.82 2.92 10.70
CA ILE A 61 -26.11 4.06 11.58
C ILE A 61 -26.57 5.27 10.77
N PHE A 62 -25.93 5.52 9.61
CA PHE A 62 -26.39 6.58 8.71
C PHE A 62 -27.83 6.35 8.27
N ILE A 63 -28.16 5.15 7.80
CA ILE A 63 -29.52 4.79 7.37
C ILE A 63 -30.55 4.97 8.52
N GLU A 64 -30.18 4.58 9.73
CA GLU A 64 -31.05 4.69 10.91
C GLU A 64 -31.26 6.15 11.35
N LYS A 65 -30.18 6.93 11.39
CA LYS A 65 -30.17 8.26 12.01
C LYS A 65 -30.35 9.44 11.04
N PHE A 66 -30.20 9.22 9.74
CA PHE A 66 -30.34 10.31 8.78
C PHE A 66 -31.74 10.94 8.80
N ARG A 67 -31.81 12.22 9.10
CA ARG A 67 -33.02 13.07 9.13
C ARG A 67 -32.79 14.39 8.39
N GLY A 68 -31.70 14.46 7.59
CA GLY A 68 -31.32 15.64 6.83
C GLY A 68 -32.26 15.94 5.67
N LYS A 69 -32.08 17.12 5.06
CA LYS A 69 -32.71 17.44 3.77
C LYS A 69 -32.10 16.60 2.67
N LYS A 70 -32.90 16.16 1.72
CA LYS A 70 -32.41 15.49 0.52
C LYS A 70 -31.60 16.46 -0.35
N PHE A 71 -30.62 15.94 -1.04
CA PHE A 71 -29.92 16.65 -2.10
C PHE A 71 -30.79 16.72 -3.35
N GLN A 72 -30.82 17.88 -4.00
CA GLN A 72 -31.60 18.08 -5.22
C GLN A 72 -31.18 17.12 -6.34
N TYR A 73 -29.86 16.83 -6.44
CA TYR A 73 -29.29 15.89 -7.40
C TYR A 73 -28.26 15.00 -6.72
N VAL A 74 -28.33 13.71 -6.99
CA VAL A 74 -27.33 12.70 -6.59
C VAL A 74 -26.87 11.99 -7.85
N LEU A 75 -25.57 12.04 -8.12
CA LEU A 75 -24.93 11.37 -9.26
C LEU A 75 -24.10 10.21 -8.72
N VAL A 76 -24.31 9.02 -9.29
CA VAL A 76 -23.60 7.80 -8.91
C VAL A 76 -22.93 7.23 -10.16
N ASP A 77 -21.62 7.07 -10.09
CA ASP A 77 -20.86 6.34 -11.11
C ASP A 77 -20.58 4.91 -10.64
N GLU A 78 -20.32 4.00 -11.58
CA GLU A 78 -20.03 2.58 -11.31
C GLU A 78 -21.12 1.91 -10.43
N MET A 79 -22.40 2.22 -10.65
CA MET A 79 -23.50 1.78 -9.81
C MET A 79 -23.58 0.25 -9.60
N GLN A 80 -23.04 -0.53 -10.51
CA GLN A 80 -23.00 -2.00 -10.42
C GLN A 80 -22.13 -2.51 -9.28
N ASP A 81 -21.26 -1.69 -8.72
CA ASP A 81 -20.38 -2.05 -7.60
C ASP A 81 -20.98 -1.71 -6.23
N MET A 82 -22.11 -0.97 -6.22
CA MET A 82 -22.79 -0.61 -4.96
C MET A 82 -23.35 -1.84 -4.24
N ASN A 83 -23.11 -1.90 -2.93
CA ASN A 83 -23.81 -2.83 -2.06
C ASN A 83 -25.25 -2.36 -1.75
N GLU A 84 -26.01 -3.20 -1.07
CA GLU A 84 -27.43 -2.92 -0.77
C GLU A 84 -27.63 -1.72 0.18
N LEU A 85 -26.70 -1.50 1.12
CA LEU A 85 -26.75 -0.37 2.06
C LEU A 85 -26.45 0.94 1.34
N GLU A 86 -25.47 0.96 0.48
CA GLU A 86 -25.11 2.14 -0.35
C GLU A 86 -26.27 2.50 -1.28
N ALA A 87 -26.89 1.52 -1.94
CA ALA A 87 -28.05 1.75 -2.78
C ALA A 87 -29.19 2.38 -1.99
N LYS A 88 -29.46 1.89 -0.77
CA LYS A 88 -30.48 2.45 0.12
C LYS A 88 -30.15 3.86 0.56
N ILE A 89 -28.88 4.16 0.83
CA ILE A 89 -28.44 5.53 1.16
C ILE A 89 -28.71 6.47 -0.01
N VAL A 90 -28.36 6.09 -1.23
CA VAL A 90 -28.62 6.89 -2.43
C VAL A 90 -30.09 7.25 -2.56
N GLU A 91 -31.01 6.28 -2.36
CA GLU A 91 -32.47 6.49 -2.40
C GLU A 91 -32.95 7.43 -1.27
N MET A 92 -32.31 7.34 -0.10
CA MET A 92 -32.69 8.18 1.05
C MET A 92 -32.27 9.64 0.88
N VAL A 93 -31.09 9.89 0.31
CA VAL A 93 -30.48 11.22 0.27
C VAL A 93 -30.80 12.00 -1.00
N GLY A 94 -31.26 11.35 -2.09
CA GLY A 94 -31.53 11.99 -3.39
C GLY A 94 -32.99 12.34 -3.61
N GLU A 95 -33.24 13.55 -4.18
CA GLU A 95 -34.56 13.89 -4.79
C GLU A 95 -34.57 13.43 -6.26
N ASN A 96 -33.53 13.76 -7.00
CA ASN A 96 -33.27 13.32 -8.36
C ASN A 96 -31.99 12.50 -8.39
N ILE A 97 -32.06 11.25 -8.83
CA ILE A 97 -30.94 10.33 -8.81
C ILE A 97 -30.53 10.04 -10.26
N PHE A 98 -29.26 10.25 -10.57
CA PHE A 98 -28.67 9.93 -11.86
C PHE A 98 -27.61 8.85 -11.66
N LEU A 99 -27.81 7.68 -12.28
CA LEU A 99 -26.96 6.50 -12.08
C LEU A 99 -26.26 6.14 -13.41
N VAL A 100 -24.96 5.87 -13.34
CA VAL A 100 -24.18 5.36 -14.46
C VAL A 100 -23.57 4.03 -14.06
N GLY A 101 -23.62 3.04 -14.95
CA GLY A 101 -23.04 1.74 -14.68
C GLY A 101 -23.25 0.72 -15.79
N ASP A 102 -22.60 -0.42 -15.65
CA ASP A 102 -22.68 -1.54 -16.56
C ASP A 102 -22.72 -2.87 -15.79
N ALA A 103 -23.88 -3.52 -15.77
CA ALA A 103 -24.07 -4.80 -15.05
C ALA A 103 -23.08 -5.91 -15.47
N LYS A 104 -22.59 -5.84 -16.72
CA LYS A 104 -21.59 -6.79 -17.24
C LYS A 104 -20.19 -6.56 -16.64
N GLN A 105 -19.97 -5.44 -15.94
CA GLN A 105 -18.72 -5.09 -15.25
C GLN A 105 -18.84 -5.20 -13.73
N ALA A 106 -19.90 -5.80 -13.19
CA ALA A 106 -20.09 -6.08 -11.76
C ALA A 106 -19.17 -7.22 -11.33
N ILE A 107 -17.96 -6.94 -10.90
CA ILE A 107 -16.94 -7.92 -10.50
C ILE A 107 -16.52 -7.80 -9.02
N PHE A 108 -17.17 -6.95 -8.23
CA PHE A 108 -16.93 -6.76 -6.81
C PHE A 108 -18.00 -7.40 -5.93
N GLY A 109 -18.54 -8.56 -6.36
CA GLY A 109 -19.51 -9.34 -5.59
C GLY A 109 -19.02 -9.72 -4.19
N PHE A 110 -17.70 -9.98 -4.04
CA PHE A 110 -17.05 -10.26 -2.77
C PHE A 110 -17.07 -9.07 -1.79
N GLN A 111 -17.23 -7.83 -2.27
CA GLN A 111 -17.42 -6.63 -1.45
C GLN A 111 -18.88 -6.29 -1.21
N GLY A 112 -19.81 -7.17 -1.63
CA GLY A 112 -21.25 -6.98 -1.49
C GLY A 112 -21.91 -6.23 -2.65
N GLY A 113 -21.18 -5.92 -3.73
CA GLY A 113 -21.74 -5.41 -4.97
C GLY A 113 -22.80 -6.37 -5.51
N SER A 114 -23.95 -5.86 -5.91
CA SER A 114 -25.08 -6.70 -6.28
C SER A 114 -25.74 -6.26 -7.59
N VAL A 115 -25.73 -7.18 -8.56
CA VAL A 115 -26.49 -7.01 -9.82
C VAL A 115 -27.98 -6.79 -9.56
N LYS A 116 -28.51 -7.30 -8.43
CA LYS A 116 -29.92 -7.08 -8.04
C LYS A 116 -30.23 -5.59 -7.80
N ASN A 117 -29.28 -4.83 -7.26
CA ASN A 117 -29.45 -3.38 -7.14
C ASN A 117 -29.57 -2.71 -8.51
N PHE A 118 -28.72 -3.15 -9.46
CA PHE A 118 -28.79 -2.66 -10.84
C PHE A 118 -30.15 -2.96 -11.47
N GLU A 119 -30.64 -4.21 -11.36
CA GLU A 119 -31.94 -4.63 -11.90
C GLU A 119 -33.08 -3.83 -11.25
N ARG A 120 -33.04 -3.58 -9.94
CA ARG A 120 -34.03 -2.77 -9.22
C ARG A 120 -34.09 -1.33 -9.74
N PHE A 121 -32.93 -0.69 -9.93
CA PHE A 121 -32.89 0.66 -10.47
C PHE A 121 -33.32 0.71 -11.93
N MET A 122 -33.02 -0.29 -12.74
CA MET A 122 -33.52 -0.38 -14.12
C MET A 122 -35.03 -0.43 -14.21
N GLN A 123 -35.72 -0.99 -13.18
CA GLN A 123 -37.18 -1.02 -13.13
C GLN A 123 -37.79 0.30 -12.64
N THR A 124 -37.08 1.07 -11.86
CA THR A 124 -37.58 2.29 -11.20
C THR A 124 -37.15 3.58 -11.87
N CYS A 125 -36.06 3.56 -12.64
CA CYS A 125 -35.52 4.71 -13.37
C CYS A 125 -35.85 4.66 -14.86
N HIS A 126 -35.60 5.76 -15.57
CA HIS A 126 -35.68 5.80 -17.03
C HIS A 126 -34.31 5.41 -17.63
N PRO A 127 -34.14 4.17 -18.11
CA PRO A 127 -32.86 3.72 -18.63
C PRO A 127 -32.54 4.38 -19.98
N MET A 128 -31.27 4.81 -20.11
CA MET A 128 -30.70 5.29 -21.37
C MET A 128 -29.48 4.45 -21.69
N LEU A 129 -29.38 3.93 -22.89
CA LEU A 129 -28.28 3.07 -23.32
C LEU A 129 -27.18 3.89 -24.02
N LEU A 130 -25.95 3.81 -23.55
CA LEU A 130 -24.76 4.28 -24.26
C LEU A 130 -24.20 3.16 -25.13
N SER A 131 -24.58 3.15 -26.41
CA SER A 131 -24.22 2.07 -27.35
C SER A 131 -22.89 2.27 -28.06
N THR A 132 -22.30 3.46 -27.99
CA THR A 132 -21.07 3.80 -28.72
C THR A 132 -19.84 3.50 -27.87
N ASN A 133 -19.04 2.52 -28.26
CA ASN A 133 -17.76 2.20 -27.65
C ASN A 133 -16.63 2.96 -28.35
N ARG A 134 -15.84 3.70 -27.55
CA ARG A 134 -14.70 4.51 -28.03
C ARG A 134 -13.34 3.91 -27.70
N ARG A 135 -13.32 2.75 -27.03
CA ARG A 135 -12.10 2.10 -26.56
C ARG A 135 -11.61 1.01 -27.50
N SER A 136 -12.42 0.01 -27.72
CA SER A 136 -12.03 -1.24 -28.39
C SER A 136 -12.45 -1.25 -29.85
N THR A 137 -11.73 -1.99 -30.70
CA THR A 137 -12.13 -2.27 -32.08
C THR A 137 -13.37 -3.17 -32.14
N GLN A 138 -14.11 -3.16 -33.27
CA GLN A 138 -15.38 -3.86 -33.40
C GLN A 138 -15.25 -5.37 -33.18
N LYS A 139 -14.21 -6.00 -33.74
CA LYS A 139 -14.02 -7.45 -33.60
C LYS A 139 -13.75 -7.90 -32.15
N ILE A 140 -13.12 -7.06 -31.33
CA ILE A 140 -12.98 -7.32 -29.89
C ILE A 140 -14.33 -7.25 -29.20
N LEU A 141 -15.17 -6.26 -29.55
CA LEU A 141 -16.51 -6.15 -28.99
C LEU A 141 -17.41 -7.31 -29.39
N ASP A 142 -17.40 -7.68 -30.68
CA ASP A 142 -18.19 -8.80 -31.20
C ASP A 142 -17.80 -10.12 -30.51
N TYR A 143 -16.50 -10.34 -30.33
CA TYR A 143 -16.02 -11.50 -29.58
C TYR A 143 -16.49 -11.47 -28.12
N SER A 144 -16.28 -10.35 -27.45
CA SER A 144 -16.66 -10.21 -26.04
C SER A 144 -18.15 -10.45 -25.83
N LYS A 145 -18.99 -9.87 -26.71
CA LYS A 145 -20.43 -10.08 -26.76
C LYS A 145 -20.80 -11.54 -26.97
N THR A 146 -20.25 -12.17 -28.01
CA THR A 146 -20.61 -13.55 -28.37
C THR A 146 -20.19 -14.54 -27.30
N ASN A 147 -18.98 -14.37 -26.73
CA ASN A 147 -18.50 -15.20 -25.62
C ASN A 147 -19.37 -15.02 -24.37
N PHE A 148 -19.74 -13.78 -24.03
CA PHE A 148 -20.60 -13.49 -22.88
C PHE A 148 -22.00 -14.08 -23.05
N LEU A 149 -22.69 -13.80 -24.17
CA LEU A 149 -24.02 -14.30 -24.46
C LEU A 149 -24.07 -15.82 -24.62
N GLY A 150 -22.98 -16.43 -25.09
CA GLY A 150 -22.84 -17.89 -25.22
C GLY A 150 -22.87 -18.61 -23.88
N ARG A 151 -22.49 -17.96 -22.81
CA ARG A 151 -22.21 -18.57 -21.49
C ARG A 151 -23.16 -18.10 -20.38
N THR A 152 -23.73 -16.88 -20.48
CA THR A 152 -24.64 -16.35 -19.45
C THR A 152 -25.97 -17.09 -19.41
N ALA A 153 -26.50 -17.32 -18.20
CA ALA A 153 -27.85 -17.83 -18.00
C ALA A 153 -28.94 -16.79 -18.32
N ASN A 154 -28.60 -15.48 -18.25
CA ASN A 154 -29.51 -14.36 -18.40
C ASN A 154 -29.43 -13.73 -19.82
N LYS A 155 -29.44 -14.55 -20.86
CA LYS A 155 -29.25 -14.10 -22.26
C LYS A 155 -30.22 -12.99 -22.68
N LYS A 156 -31.48 -13.06 -22.27
CA LYS A 156 -32.52 -12.09 -22.68
C LYS A 156 -32.24 -10.70 -22.16
N ASP A 157 -31.76 -10.59 -20.92
CA ASP A 157 -31.55 -9.33 -20.23
C ASP A 157 -30.35 -8.55 -20.79
N PHE A 158 -29.35 -9.27 -21.33
CA PHE A 158 -28.15 -8.67 -21.89
C PHE A 158 -28.14 -8.56 -23.42
N ALA A 159 -28.98 -9.33 -24.14
CA ALA A 159 -28.96 -9.36 -25.60
C ALA A 159 -29.24 -7.98 -26.20
N GLU A 160 -30.31 -7.31 -25.78
CA GLU A 160 -30.70 -5.97 -26.26
C GLU A 160 -29.61 -4.94 -26.01
N GLN A 161 -29.01 -4.94 -24.82
CA GLN A 161 -27.93 -4.03 -24.44
C GLN A 161 -26.67 -4.23 -25.29
N LEU A 162 -26.36 -5.47 -25.66
CA LEU A 162 -25.17 -5.81 -26.43
C LEU A 162 -25.37 -5.74 -27.94
N GLU A 163 -26.58 -5.85 -28.43
CA GLU A 163 -26.88 -5.79 -29.88
C GLU A 163 -26.50 -4.46 -30.53
N THR A 164 -26.62 -3.37 -29.79
CA THR A 164 -26.35 -2.00 -30.29
C THR A 164 -24.90 -1.55 -30.07
N PHE A 165 -24.01 -2.43 -29.62
CA PHE A 165 -22.63 -2.07 -29.26
C PHE A 165 -21.75 -1.84 -30.49
N ASN A 166 -21.49 -0.57 -30.83
CA ASN A 166 -20.72 -0.17 -32.01
C ASN A 166 -19.42 0.53 -31.63
N SER A 167 -18.34 0.17 -32.32
CA SER A 167 -17.02 0.77 -32.14
C SER A 167 -16.81 1.98 -33.02
N THR A 168 -16.18 3.04 -32.51
CA THR A 168 -15.64 4.15 -33.29
C THR A 168 -14.22 3.88 -33.81
N LYS A 169 -13.58 2.76 -33.42
CA LYS A 169 -12.19 2.43 -33.76
C LYS A 169 -12.05 1.58 -35.02
N GLY A 170 -13.14 1.32 -35.75
CA GLY A 170 -13.15 0.46 -36.94
C GLY A 170 -13.15 -1.04 -36.60
N ALA A 171 -12.97 -1.88 -37.63
CA ALA A 171 -13.10 -3.34 -37.49
C ALA A 171 -12.05 -3.95 -36.57
N GLY A 172 -10.78 -3.62 -36.75
CA GLY A 172 -9.66 -4.22 -36.00
C GLY A 172 -9.33 -5.65 -36.39
N GLU A 173 -8.46 -6.27 -35.59
CA GLU A 173 -8.08 -7.69 -35.73
C GLU A 173 -9.01 -8.57 -34.89
N HIS A 174 -9.16 -9.85 -35.30
CA HIS A 174 -9.83 -10.83 -34.46
C HIS A 174 -8.98 -11.14 -33.21
N PRO A 175 -9.60 -11.30 -32.04
CA PRO A 175 -8.92 -11.86 -30.88
C PRO A 175 -8.26 -13.21 -31.18
N LYS A 176 -7.13 -13.49 -30.54
CA LYS A 176 -6.39 -14.75 -30.72
C LYS A 176 -6.48 -15.59 -29.46
N ILE A 177 -6.66 -16.90 -29.64
CA ILE A 177 -6.59 -17.87 -28.54
C ILE A 177 -5.34 -18.71 -28.77
N ILE A 178 -4.47 -18.75 -27.77
CA ILE A 178 -3.25 -19.56 -27.78
C ILE A 178 -3.43 -20.64 -26.73
N SER A 179 -3.49 -21.91 -27.18
CA SER A 179 -3.54 -23.05 -26.27
C SER A 179 -2.13 -23.58 -26.09
N THR A 180 -1.57 -23.39 -24.91
CA THR A 180 -0.19 -23.81 -24.62
C THR A 180 0.06 -23.92 -23.12
N ARG A 181 1.01 -24.78 -22.75
CA ARG A 181 1.64 -24.82 -21.44
C ARG A 181 2.84 -23.86 -21.36
N ALA A 182 3.35 -23.37 -22.51
CA ALA A 182 4.49 -22.45 -22.63
C ALA A 182 4.04 -20.98 -22.56
N HIS A 183 3.14 -20.64 -21.63
CA HIS A 183 2.55 -19.30 -21.54
C HIS A 183 3.61 -18.18 -21.34
N LEU A 184 4.66 -18.43 -20.55
CA LEU A 184 5.73 -17.45 -20.29
C LEU A 184 6.48 -17.06 -21.56
N THR A 185 6.86 -18.06 -22.38
CA THR A 185 7.53 -17.83 -23.68
C THR A 185 6.63 -17.05 -24.64
N GLN A 186 5.33 -17.36 -24.64
CA GLN A 186 4.39 -16.62 -25.49
C GLN A 186 4.23 -15.18 -25.05
N ILE A 187 4.19 -14.91 -23.73
CA ILE A 187 4.16 -13.55 -23.19
C ILE A 187 5.38 -12.78 -23.68
N GLN A 188 6.58 -13.34 -23.58
CA GLN A 188 7.81 -12.69 -24.06
C GLN A 188 7.71 -12.34 -25.54
N LYS A 189 7.31 -13.29 -26.37
CA LYS A 189 7.14 -13.09 -27.81
C LYS A 189 6.15 -11.97 -28.13
N ILE A 190 5.00 -11.94 -27.45
CA ILE A 190 3.98 -10.89 -27.64
C ILE A 190 4.51 -9.52 -27.23
N ILE A 191 5.28 -9.44 -26.14
CA ILE A 191 5.93 -8.21 -25.70
C ILE A 191 6.90 -7.71 -26.79
N GLU A 192 7.75 -8.61 -27.31
CA GLU A 192 8.73 -8.28 -28.35
C GLU A 192 8.08 -7.80 -29.66
N GLU A 193 6.95 -8.40 -30.05
CA GLU A 193 6.18 -8.00 -31.22
C GLU A 193 5.43 -6.68 -31.07
N ASN A 194 5.23 -6.19 -29.83
CA ASN A 194 4.43 -5.00 -29.54
C ASN A 194 5.17 -3.93 -28.71
N LYS A 195 6.51 -3.80 -28.88
CA LYS A 195 7.38 -2.90 -28.10
C LYS A 195 6.93 -1.43 -28.06
N GLU A 196 6.27 -0.97 -29.12
CA GLU A 196 5.82 0.43 -29.23
C GLU A 196 4.44 0.69 -28.60
N LYS A 197 3.73 -0.36 -28.20
CA LYS A 197 2.37 -0.32 -27.67
C LYS A 197 2.35 -0.52 -26.17
N THR A 198 1.26 -0.08 -25.53
CA THR A 198 0.98 -0.44 -24.15
C THR A 198 0.47 -1.88 -24.10
N VAL A 199 1.17 -2.76 -23.38
CA VAL A 199 0.84 -4.18 -23.24
C VAL A 199 0.44 -4.47 -21.81
N ALA A 200 -0.78 -4.95 -21.59
CA ALA A 200 -1.19 -5.46 -20.28
C ALA A 200 -1.24 -6.97 -20.27
N ILE A 201 -0.56 -7.58 -19.28
CA ILE A 201 -0.70 -8.99 -18.95
C ILE A 201 -1.68 -9.05 -17.78
N ILE A 202 -2.89 -9.52 -18.07
CA ILE A 202 -4.01 -9.53 -17.10
C ILE A 202 -4.25 -10.95 -16.64
N THR A 203 -4.21 -11.19 -15.33
CA THR A 203 -4.39 -12.51 -14.71
C THR A 203 -5.59 -12.56 -13.79
N ARG A 204 -6.00 -13.76 -13.38
CA ARG A 204 -7.07 -13.96 -12.41
C ARG A 204 -6.58 -13.97 -10.97
N THR A 205 -5.32 -14.34 -10.73
CA THR A 205 -4.78 -14.57 -9.39
C THR A 205 -3.42 -13.90 -9.19
N ASN A 206 -3.10 -13.57 -7.95
CA ASN A 206 -1.79 -13.04 -7.59
C ASN A 206 -0.67 -14.09 -7.79
N SER A 207 -0.97 -15.39 -7.63
CA SER A 207 0.02 -16.44 -7.91
C SER A 207 0.48 -16.48 -9.38
N GLN A 208 -0.42 -16.22 -10.33
CA GLN A 208 -0.04 -16.08 -11.75
C GLN A 208 0.83 -14.84 -11.97
N ILE A 209 0.54 -13.72 -11.26
CA ILE A 209 1.39 -12.53 -11.31
C ILE A 209 2.80 -12.85 -10.80
N MET A 210 2.92 -13.56 -9.66
CA MET A 210 4.21 -13.94 -9.10
C MET A 210 5.06 -14.76 -10.08
N GLU A 211 4.45 -15.76 -10.70
CA GLU A 211 5.12 -16.61 -11.70
C GLU A 211 5.62 -15.79 -12.91
N ILE A 212 4.75 -14.92 -13.44
CA ILE A 212 5.08 -14.09 -14.60
C ILE A 212 6.12 -13.03 -14.24
N SER A 213 6.03 -12.40 -13.05
CA SER A 213 6.98 -11.41 -12.60
C SER A 213 8.39 -11.97 -12.48
N GLN A 214 8.54 -13.15 -11.87
CA GLN A 214 9.83 -13.86 -11.78
C GLN A 214 10.44 -14.12 -13.17
N PHE A 215 9.60 -14.52 -14.12
CA PHE A 215 10.04 -14.74 -15.48
C PHE A 215 10.48 -13.45 -16.18
N LEU A 216 9.68 -12.38 -16.11
CA LEU A 216 10.02 -11.08 -16.72
C LEU A 216 11.31 -10.50 -16.11
N ASP A 217 11.47 -10.62 -14.80
CA ASP A 217 12.70 -10.22 -14.10
C ASP A 217 13.91 -11.02 -14.59
N SER A 218 13.77 -12.35 -14.77
CA SER A 218 14.84 -13.20 -15.31
C SER A 218 15.24 -12.85 -16.75
N CYS A 219 14.31 -12.28 -17.50
CA CYS A 219 14.54 -11.82 -18.89
C CYS A 219 15.00 -10.34 -18.95
N ASN A 220 15.16 -9.65 -17.83
CA ASN A 220 15.43 -8.21 -17.75
C ASN A 220 14.39 -7.33 -18.48
N ILE A 221 13.13 -7.75 -18.48
CA ILE A 221 12.03 -7.01 -19.09
C ILE A 221 11.44 -6.08 -18.03
N LEU A 222 11.47 -4.77 -18.28
CA LEU A 222 10.89 -3.77 -17.39
C LEU A 222 9.36 -3.77 -17.51
N TYR A 223 8.66 -3.82 -16.38
CA TYR A 223 7.19 -3.76 -16.30
C TYR A 223 6.73 -3.01 -15.06
N SER A 224 5.55 -2.42 -15.10
CA SER A 224 4.83 -1.96 -13.93
C SER A 224 3.94 -3.09 -13.39
N SER A 225 3.86 -3.24 -12.07
CA SER A 225 2.98 -4.23 -11.44
C SER A 225 2.09 -3.58 -10.39
N THR A 226 0.84 -4.02 -10.34
CA THR A 226 -0.14 -3.59 -9.33
C THR A 226 -0.22 -4.55 -8.14
N THR A 227 0.65 -5.54 -8.07
CA THR A 227 0.69 -6.56 -7.00
C THR A 227 2.07 -6.64 -6.41
N SER A 228 2.18 -7.07 -5.15
CA SER A 228 3.45 -7.39 -4.51
C SER A 228 4.21 -8.43 -5.35
N GLN A 229 5.52 -8.23 -5.46
CA GLN A 229 6.39 -9.15 -6.21
C GLN A 229 6.67 -10.40 -5.38
N ALA A 230 7.06 -11.48 -6.03
CA ALA A 230 7.48 -12.70 -5.35
C ALA A 230 8.61 -12.45 -4.35
N THR A 231 9.54 -11.57 -4.69
CA THR A 231 10.64 -11.14 -3.81
C THR A 231 10.13 -10.44 -2.57
N THR A 232 9.10 -9.58 -2.69
CA THR A 232 8.45 -8.89 -1.56
C THR A 232 7.76 -9.89 -0.64
N GLU A 233 7.02 -10.88 -1.17
CA GLU A 233 6.37 -11.91 -0.37
C GLU A 233 7.40 -12.82 0.33
N MET A 234 8.50 -13.17 -0.34
CA MET A 234 9.59 -13.92 0.26
C MET A 234 10.22 -13.12 1.41
N ALA A 235 10.58 -11.85 1.17
CA ALA A 235 11.16 -10.98 2.17
C ALA A 235 10.25 -10.82 3.39
N LYS A 236 8.96 -10.60 3.16
CA LYS A 236 7.93 -10.51 4.20
C LYS A 236 7.86 -11.80 5.04
N GLY A 237 7.78 -12.96 4.37
CA GLY A 237 7.73 -14.27 5.03
C GLY A 237 8.95 -14.53 5.90
N GLU A 238 10.14 -14.23 5.41
CA GLU A 238 11.41 -14.38 6.12
C GLU A 238 11.50 -13.46 7.35
N ILE A 239 11.18 -12.15 7.19
CA ILE A 239 11.22 -11.17 8.27
C ILE A 239 10.20 -11.51 9.35
N ILE A 240 8.95 -11.82 8.97
CA ILE A 240 7.89 -12.18 9.93
C ILE A 240 8.24 -13.46 10.67
N SER A 241 8.73 -14.50 9.97
CA SER A 241 9.14 -15.77 10.59
C SER A 241 10.26 -15.55 11.59
N TYR A 242 11.25 -14.73 11.25
CA TYR A 242 12.35 -14.40 12.16
C TYR A 242 11.87 -13.64 13.39
N LEU A 243 11.13 -12.53 13.21
CA LEU A 243 10.58 -11.73 14.31
C LEU A 243 9.69 -12.57 15.23
N ARG A 244 8.82 -13.41 14.65
CA ARG A 244 7.92 -14.27 15.42
C ARG A 244 8.71 -15.27 16.29
N GLY A 245 9.78 -15.86 15.76
CA GLY A 245 10.65 -16.74 16.50
C GLY A 245 11.46 -16.03 17.60
N MET A 246 11.81 -14.75 17.38
CA MET A 246 12.55 -13.97 18.37
C MET A 246 11.65 -13.46 19.51
N ILE A 247 10.40 -13.06 19.22
CA ILE A 247 9.50 -12.47 20.21
C ILE A 247 8.69 -13.55 20.95
N SER A 248 8.37 -14.67 20.32
CA SER A 248 7.54 -15.72 20.89
C SER A 248 8.34 -16.72 21.75
N ASP A 249 7.74 -17.19 22.85
CA ASP A 249 8.29 -18.28 23.66
C ASP A 249 8.02 -19.68 23.08
N ARG A 250 7.18 -19.77 22.04
CA ARG A 250 6.85 -21.06 21.40
C ARG A 250 8.02 -21.58 20.60
N VAL A 251 8.45 -22.82 20.93
CA VAL A 251 9.62 -23.45 20.32
C VAL A 251 9.43 -23.66 18.80
N GLU A 252 8.21 -23.91 18.35
CA GLU A 252 7.87 -24.09 16.94
C GLU A 252 8.25 -22.87 16.10
N TYR A 253 7.96 -21.68 16.59
CA TYR A 253 8.32 -20.43 15.92
C TYR A 253 9.83 -20.17 15.93
N LYS A 254 10.50 -20.53 17.03
CA LYS A 254 11.97 -20.46 17.11
C LYS A 254 12.63 -21.42 16.12
N VAL A 255 12.10 -22.65 15.98
CA VAL A 255 12.56 -23.61 14.98
C VAL A 255 12.35 -23.06 13.55
N SER A 256 11.22 -22.42 13.26
CA SER A 256 10.97 -21.80 11.96
C SER A 256 11.95 -20.66 11.70
N ALA A 257 12.25 -19.82 12.69
CA ALA A 257 13.22 -18.74 12.60
C ALA A 257 14.64 -19.23 12.28
N ALA A 258 15.00 -20.45 12.70
CA ALA A 258 16.30 -21.04 12.39
C ALA A 258 16.55 -21.22 10.88
N PHE A 259 15.50 -21.33 10.08
CA PHE A 259 15.58 -21.50 8.62
C PHE A 259 15.63 -20.16 7.86
N THR A 260 15.44 -19.04 8.52
CA THR A 260 15.45 -17.72 7.87
C THR A 260 16.87 -17.25 7.58
N ILE A 261 17.01 -16.35 6.60
CA ILE A 261 18.32 -15.75 6.27
C ILE A 261 18.91 -14.92 7.40
N PHE A 262 18.09 -14.50 8.36
CA PHE A 262 18.51 -13.72 9.54
C PHE A 262 19.07 -14.59 10.66
N SER A 263 18.90 -15.90 10.55
CA SER A 263 19.35 -16.87 11.55
C SER A 263 20.87 -16.98 11.57
N PRO A 264 21.49 -17.10 12.76
CA PRO A 264 22.91 -17.39 12.86
C PRO A 264 23.26 -18.86 12.59
N PHE A 265 22.26 -19.72 12.37
CA PHE A 265 22.46 -21.15 12.11
C PHE A 265 22.60 -21.42 10.62
N THR A 266 23.47 -22.37 10.29
CA THR A 266 23.56 -22.92 8.94
C THR A 266 22.30 -23.75 8.65
N LEU A 267 22.00 -23.98 7.38
CA LEU A 267 20.86 -24.81 6.96
C LEU A 267 20.92 -26.21 7.56
N LYS A 268 22.12 -26.80 7.67
CA LYS A 268 22.35 -28.11 8.31
C LYS A 268 21.95 -28.08 9.80
N GLU A 269 22.41 -27.07 10.53
CA GLU A 269 22.06 -26.91 11.95
C GLU A 269 20.56 -26.64 12.15
N ALA A 270 19.91 -25.87 11.25
CA ALA A 270 18.48 -25.66 11.28
C ALA A 270 17.69 -26.97 11.08
N PHE A 271 18.14 -27.86 10.19
CA PHE A 271 17.57 -29.20 10.05
C PHE A 271 17.78 -30.05 11.29
N GLU A 272 18.98 -30.05 11.90
CA GLU A 272 19.26 -30.75 13.14
C GLU A 272 18.36 -30.26 14.28
N ILE A 273 18.13 -28.95 14.40
CA ILE A 273 17.20 -28.34 15.35
C ILE A 273 15.77 -28.86 15.12
N SER A 274 15.31 -28.85 13.87
CA SER A 274 13.96 -29.31 13.52
C SER A 274 13.76 -30.79 13.82
N GLU A 275 14.72 -31.64 13.46
CA GLU A 275 14.65 -33.09 13.73
C GLU A 275 14.70 -33.39 15.23
N SER A 276 15.57 -32.71 16.00
CA SER A 276 15.64 -32.85 17.43
C SER A 276 14.33 -32.46 18.12
N HIS A 277 13.71 -31.36 17.67
CA HIS A 277 12.40 -30.92 18.15
C HIS A 277 11.30 -31.95 17.85
N LYS A 278 11.19 -32.42 16.61
CA LYS A 278 10.19 -33.44 16.20
C LYS A 278 10.33 -34.74 17.01
N ARG A 279 11.56 -35.19 17.22
CA ARG A 279 11.86 -36.42 18.01
C ARG A 279 11.79 -36.22 19.51
N LYS A 280 11.52 -35.01 19.97
CA LYS A 280 11.56 -34.63 21.41
C LYS A 280 12.92 -34.98 22.07
N GLN A 281 14.01 -34.86 21.32
CA GLN A 281 15.36 -35.06 21.75
C GLN A 281 16.04 -33.72 22.03
N SER A 282 16.88 -33.61 23.06
CA SER A 282 17.69 -32.43 23.29
C SER A 282 18.92 -32.44 22.39
N SER A 283 19.23 -31.29 21.76
CA SER A 283 20.51 -31.08 21.10
C SER A 283 21.05 -29.68 21.47
N SER A 284 22.38 -29.53 21.38
CA SER A 284 23.02 -28.25 21.70
C SER A 284 22.42 -27.07 20.93
N ASN A 285 22.18 -27.27 19.66
CA ASN A 285 21.61 -26.22 18.79
C ASN A 285 20.14 -25.96 19.13
N LEU A 286 19.34 -26.97 19.51
CA LEU A 286 17.96 -26.79 19.96
C LEU A 286 17.90 -25.99 21.27
N GLU A 287 18.77 -26.28 22.24
CA GLU A 287 18.83 -25.50 23.48
C GLU A 287 19.32 -24.06 23.22
N LYS A 288 20.28 -23.90 22.33
CA LYS A 288 20.76 -22.58 21.93
C LYS A 288 19.64 -21.71 21.30
N ILE A 289 18.83 -22.25 20.39
CA ILE A 289 17.74 -21.47 19.78
C ILE A 289 16.62 -21.19 20.80
N LYS A 290 16.35 -22.08 21.74
CA LYS A 290 15.39 -21.82 22.81
C LYS A 290 15.80 -20.64 23.69
N SER A 291 17.10 -20.39 23.86
CA SER A 291 17.60 -19.24 24.61
C SER A 291 17.51 -17.91 23.87
N PHE A 292 17.24 -17.93 22.56
CA PHE A 292 17.04 -16.70 21.78
C PHE A 292 15.69 -16.10 22.12
N GLY A 293 15.67 -14.80 22.33
CA GLY A 293 14.43 -14.08 22.54
C GLY A 293 14.68 -12.60 22.75
N ILE A 294 13.72 -11.81 22.34
CA ILE A 294 13.63 -10.37 22.62
C ILE A 294 12.27 -10.08 23.22
N SER A 295 12.18 -9.03 24.00
CA SER A 295 10.88 -8.60 24.53
C SER A 295 10.05 -7.86 23.47
N LEU A 296 8.73 -7.81 23.67
CA LEU A 296 7.81 -7.01 22.83
C LEU A 296 7.94 -5.50 23.18
N LYS A 297 9.18 -5.03 23.39
CA LYS A 297 9.48 -3.62 23.61
C LYS A 297 10.05 -3.01 22.35
N ARG A 298 9.66 -1.77 22.08
CA ARG A 298 10.12 -1.03 20.89
C ARG A 298 11.64 -1.02 20.78
N GLU A 299 12.36 -0.77 21.88
CA GLU A 299 13.82 -0.70 21.92
C GLU A 299 14.52 -1.99 21.47
N ASP A 300 14.01 -3.15 21.90
CA ASP A 300 14.58 -4.46 21.52
C ASP A 300 14.29 -4.78 20.04
N ILE A 301 13.11 -4.40 19.55
CA ILE A 301 12.71 -4.60 18.16
C ILE A 301 13.50 -3.65 17.26
N ASP A 302 13.63 -2.37 17.62
CA ASP A 302 14.43 -1.39 16.89
C ASP A 302 15.86 -1.89 16.71
N LYS A 303 16.47 -2.34 17.80
CA LYS A 303 17.82 -2.94 17.76
C LYS A 303 17.90 -4.15 16.84
N THR A 304 16.88 -5.00 16.83
CA THR A 304 16.84 -6.17 15.91
C THR A 304 16.78 -5.75 14.46
N PHE A 305 15.99 -4.71 14.13
CA PHE A 305 15.96 -4.17 12.78
C PHE A 305 17.28 -3.52 12.39
N ASP A 306 17.85 -2.68 13.24
CA ASP A 306 19.08 -1.94 12.95
C ASP A 306 20.31 -2.84 12.83
N ASP A 307 20.47 -3.81 13.74
CA ASP A 307 21.64 -4.65 13.81
C ASP A 307 21.60 -5.86 12.87
N ILE A 308 20.41 -6.35 12.52
CA ILE A 308 20.25 -7.62 11.77
C ILE A 308 19.44 -7.46 10.50
N ILE A 309 18.17 -6.97 10.59
CA ILE A 309 17.23 -7.04 9.47
C ILE A 309 17.63 -6.07 8.38
N TYR A 310 17.80 -4.79 8.69
CA TYR A 310 18.12 -3.79 7.67
C TYR A 310 19.45 -4.06 6.95
N PRO A 311 20.58 -4.36 7.63
CA PRO A 311 21.84 -4.63 6.96
C PRO A 311 21.77 -5.81 5.99
N LEU A 312 21.10 -6.90 6.40
CA LEU A 312 20.90 -8.06 5.52
C LEU A 312 19.95 -7.76 4.36
N CYS A 313 18.86 -7.03 4.59
CA CYS A 313 17.93 -6.63 3.54
C CYS A 313 18.60 -5.70 2.50
N VAL A 314 19.44 -4.76 2.93
CA VAL A 314 20.26 -3.93 2.02
C VAL A 314 21.14 -4.80 1.13
N SER A 315 21.75 -5.86 1.68
CA SER A 315 22.57 -6.79 0.91
C SER A 315 21.79 -7.60 -0.11
N LYS A 316 20.47 -7.79 0.09
CA LYS A 316 19.57 -8.58 -0.77
C LYS A 316 18.91 -7.75 -1.88
N GLY A 317 18.85 -6.42 -1.75
CA GLY A 317 18.29 -5.53 -2.77
C GLY A 317 17.17 -4.61 -2.29
N ALA A 318 16.72 -3.73 -3.21
CA ALA A 318 15.76 -2.68 -2.92
C ALA A 318 14.43 -3.19 -2.37
N GLU A 319 13.92 -4.30 -2.91
CA GLU A 319 12.63 -4.86 -2.52
C GLU A 319 12.66 -5.45 -1.11
N TRP A 320 13.73 -6.15 -0.75
CA TRP A 320 13.94 -6.65 0.61
C TRP A 320 13.99 -5.51 1.62
N PHE A 321 14.74 -4.45 1.29
CA PHE A 321 14.91 -3.31 2.17
C PHE A 321 13.61 -2.50 2.32
N SER A 322 12.90 -2.25 1.22
CA SER A 322 11.59 -1.60 1.23
C SER A 322 10.56 -2.39 2.05
N THR A 323 10.56 -3.73 1.90
CA THR A 323 9.68 -4.61 2.69
C THR A 323 9.99 -4.53 4.18
N ALA A 324 11.28 -4.51 4.54
CA ALA A 324 11.69 -4.38 5.95
C ALA A 324 11.22 -3.05 6.56
N ILE A 325 11.30 -1.94 5.80
CA ILE A 325 10.80 -0.63 6.22
C ILE A 325 9.29 -0.68 6.44
N THR A 326 8.53 -1.28 5.52
CA THR A 326 7.07 -1.39 5.63
C THR A 326 6.66 -2.21 6.85
N ILE A 327 7.31 -3.37 7.08
CA ILE A 327 7.02 -4.20 8.26
C ILE A 327 7.36 -3.44 9.55
N LYS A 328 8.48 -2.71 9.57
CA LYS A 328 8.84 -1.90 10.74
C LYS A 328 7.80 -0.82 11.05
N GLN A 329 7.26 -0.16 10.02
CA GLN A 329 6.16 0.81 10.19
C GLN A 329 4.93 0.16 10.81
N GLN A 330 4.51 -1.02 10.31
CA GLN A 330 3.38 -1.76 10.85
C GLN A 330 3.62 -2.20 12.31
N VAL A 331 4.83 -2.63 12.64
CA VAL A 331 5.22 -2.95 14.01
C VAL A 331 5.11 -1.73 14.92
N ASP A 332 5.63 -0.58 14.49
CA ASP A 332 5.58 0.67 15.26
C ASP A 332 4.16 1.15 15.48
N GLU A 333 3.31 1.07 14.46
CA GLU A 333 1.89 1.38 14.54
C GLU A 333 1.19 0.48 15.56
N TYR A 334 1.41 -0.83 15.50
CA TYR A 334 0.82 -1.76 16.44
C TYR A 334 1.30 -1.52 17.88
N LEU A 335 2.61 -1.29 18.08
CA LEU A 335 3.17 -1.02 19.41
C LEU A 335 2.72 0.30 20.03
N SER A 336 2.12 1.20 19.25
CA SER A 336 1.49 2.43 19.76
C SER A 336 0.12 2.18 20.41
N LEU A 337 -0.48 1.00 20.21
CA LEU A 337 -1.75 0.63 20.83
C LEU A 337 -1.62 0.47 22.35
N PRO A 338 -2.70 0.68 23.12
CA PRO A 338 -2.65 0.68 24.58
C PRO A 338 -2.20 -0.64 25.22
N ILE A 339 -2.51 -1.78 24.58
CA ILE A 339 -2.20 -3.12 25.10
C ILE A 339 -1.70 -4.02 23.96
N PRO A 340 -0.44 -3.89 23.54
CA PRO A 340 0.11 -4.74 22.49
C PRO A 340 0.35 -6.17 23.01
N THR A 341 -0.02 -7.17 22.20
CA THR A 341 0.23 -8.60 22.46
C THR A 341 1.04 -9.23 21.34
N ILE A 342 1.73 -10.34 21.61
CA ILE A 342 2.56 -11.02 20.61
C ILE A 342 1.71 -11.55 19.47
N ASP A 343 0.64 -12.27 19.75
CA ASP A 343 -0.22 -12.83 18.71
C ASP A 343 -0.92 -11.72 17.93
N GLY A 344 -1.42 -10.68 18.60
CA GLY A 344 -2.05 -9.52 17.95
C GLY A 344 -1.12 -8.74 17.02
N LEU A 345 0.18 -8.67 17.32
CA LEU A 345 1.17 -8.05 16.41
C LEU A 345 1.20 -8.77 15.06
N PHE A 346 1.30 -10.10 15.08
CA PHE A 346 1.42 -10.88 13.87
C PHE A 346 0.08 -10.98 13.11
N ASP A 347 -1.03 -10.96 13.83
CA ASP A 347 -2.36 -10.84 13.22
C ASP A 347 -2.52 -9.46 12.55
N PHE A 348 -2.11 -8.38 13.20
CA PHE A 348 -2.13 -7.04 12.62
C PHE A 348 -1.29 -6.95 11.34
N ILE A 349 -0.04 -7.43 11.37
CA ILE A 349 0.83 -7.43 10.18
C ILE A 349 0.24 -8.27 9.04
N SER A 350 -0.45 -9.38 9.36
CA SER A 350 -1.05 -10.24 8.34
C SER A 350 -2.34 -9.68 7.74
N ILE A 351 -3.08 -8.86 8.51
CA ILE A 351 -4.35 -8.23 8.10
C ILE A 351 -4.12 -6.84 7.53
N ALA A 352 -3.08 -6.12 8.00
CA ALA A 352 -2.72 -4.84 7.43
C ALA A 352 -2.65 -5.02 5.92
N GLU A 353 -3.59 -4.41 5.21
CA GLU A 353 -3.64 -4.45 3.74
C GLU A 353 -2.22 -4.23 3.27
N GLU A 354 -1.73 -5.18 2.50
CA GLU A 354 -0.49 -5.00 1.79
C GLU A 354 -0.59 -3.62 1.14
N SER A 355 0.12 -2.64 1.69
CA SER A 355 0.37 -1.41 0.97
C SER A 355 1.17 -1.86 -0.23
N TYR A 356 0.43 -2.20 -1.28
CA TYR A 356 0.98 -2.63 -2.55
C TYR A 356 1.96 -1.55 -2.97
N THR A 357 3.22 -1.82 -2.82
CA THR A 357 4.25 -1.05 -3.48
C THR A 357 4.02 -1.27 -4.97
N GLU A 358 3.16 -0.43 -5.55
CA GLU A 358 3.01 -0.37 -6.99
C GLU A 358 4.41 -0.13 -7.54
N ARG A 359 4.92 -1.10 -8.29
CA ARG A 359 6.15 -0.90 -9.06
C ARG A 359 5.80 0.09 -10.18
N ASN A 360 5.82 1.36 -9.83
CA ASN A 360 5.63 2.48 -10.76
C ASN A 360 6.93 2.73 -11.52
N ILE A 361 7.26 1.79 -12.40
CA ILE A 361 8.25 2.03 -13.45
C ILE A 361 7.50 2.61 -14.63
N ASP A 362 8.02 3.66 -15.23
CA ASP A 362 7.52 4.20 -16.51
C ASP A 362 7.80 3.16 -17.62
N SER A 363 6.95 2.15 -17.67
CA SER A 363 7.01 1.02 -18.61
C SER A 363 5.72 0.91 -19.39
N LYS A 364 5.84 0.61 -20.68
CA LYS A 364 4.70 0.28 -21.54
C LYS A 364 4.06 -1.06 -21.20
N ILE A 365 4.71 -1.89 -20.36
CA ILE A 365 4.22 -3.20 -19.95
C ILE A 365 3.62 -3.11 -18.55
N THR A 366 2.40 -3.61 -18.40
CA THR A 366 1.69 -3.66 -17.10
C THR A 366 1.31 -5.10 -16.78
N LEU A 367 1.69 -5.57 -15.60
CA LEU A 367 1.28 -6.86 -15.04
C LEU A 367 0.24 -6.64 -13.93
N THR A 368 -0.99 -7.16 -14.09
CA THR A 368 -2.10 -6.80 -13.20
C THR A 368 -3.16 -7.90 -13.11
N THR A 369 -3.99 -7.86 -12.08
CA THR A 369 -5.21 -8.69 -12.03
C THR A 369 -6.37 -7.99 -12.73
N VAL A 370 -7.42 -8.76 -13.11
CA VAL A 370 -8.62 -8.20 -13.76
C VAL A 370 -9.28 -7.11 -12.90
N HIS A 371 -9.38 -7.33 -11.58
CA HIS A 371 -9.98 -6.37 -10.66
C HIS A 371 -9.24 -5.02 -10.65
N LYS A 372 -7.91 -5.06 -10.64
CA LYS A 372 -7.08 -3.84 -10.67
C LYS A 372 -6.93 -3.22 -12.06
N ALA A 373 -7.22 -3.98 -13.12
CA ALA A 373 -7.30 -3.48 -14.49
C ALA A 373 -8.61 -2.75 -14.79
N LYS A 374 -9.65 -2.89 -13.93
CA LYS A 374 -10.92 -2.18 -14.11
C LYS A 374 -10.68 -0.67 -14.16
N GLY A 375 -11.36 0.04 -15.07
CA GLY A 375 -11.16 1.48 -15.29
C GLY A 375 -9.96 1.83 -16.20
N ARG A 376 -9.00 0.91 -16.42
CA ARG A 376 -7.83 1.12 -17.29
C ARG A 376 -8.06 0.54 -18.68
N ASP A 377 -7.25 0.95 -19.66
CA ASP A 377 -7.26 0.39 -21.01
C ASP A 377 -5.84 0.31 -21.60
N PHE A 378 -5.61 -0.62 -22.54
CA PHE A 378 -4.30 -0.91 -23.09
C PHE A 378 -4.41 -1.24 -24.58
N ASP A 379 -3.38 -0.93 -25.35
CA ASP A 379 -3.41 -1.21 -26.79
C ASP A 379 -3.46 -2.71 -27.06
N VAL A 380 -2.70 -3.49 -26.28
CA VAL A 380 -2.66 -4.96 -26.34
C VAL A 380 -2.96 -5.55 -24.97
N VAL A 381 -3.89 -6.48 -24.91
CA VAL A 381 -4.17 -7.25 -23.68
C VAL A 381 -3.84 -8.71 -23.93
N VAL A 382 -3.00 -9.26 -23.05
CA VAL A 382 -2.72 -10.68 -22.91
C VAL A 382 -3.46 -11.16 -21.67
N TYR A 383 -4.51 -11.95 -21.84
CA TYR A 383 -5.33 -12.44 -20.75
C TYR A 383 -5.00 -13.89 -20.43
N LEU A 384 -4.69 -14.16 -19.16
CA LEU A 384 -4.48 -15.50 -18.63
C LEU A 384 -5.62 -15.85 -17.66
N PRO A 385 -6.65 -16.57 -18.12
CA PRO A 385 -7.68 -17.10 -17.23
C PRO A 385 -7.09 -18.10 -16.24
N LYS A 386 -7.80 -18.32 -15.13
CA LYS A 386 -7.40 -19.33 -14.16
C LYS A 386 -7.67 -20.73 -14.74
N SER A 387 -6.64 -21.55 -14.87
CA SER A 387 -6.77 -22.96 -15.26
C SER A 387 -7.08 -23.84 -14.05
N GLY A 388 -7.98 -24.81 -14.25
CA GLY A 388 -8.32 -25.83 -13.26
C GLY A 388 -9.32 -25.44 -12.20
N ALA A 389 -9.82 -26.42 -11.45
CA ALA A 389 -10.72 -26.21 -10.33
C ALA A 389 -9.96 -25.53 -9.18
N SER A 390 -10.46 -24.38 -8.75
CA SER A 390 -10.01 -23.77 -7.50
C SER A 390 -10.32 -24.72 -6.35
N ARG A 391 -9.34 -25.06 -5.52
CA ARG A 391 -9.63 -25.64 -4.22
C ARG A 391 -10.38 -24.59 -3.43
N THR A 392 -11.67 -24.83 -3.20
CA THR A 392 -12.48 -23.95 -2.36
C THR A 392 -11.92 -24.02 -0.95
N SER A 393 -11.56 -22.89 -0.38
CA SER A 393 -11.18 -22.83 1.04
C SER A 393 -12.35 -23.32 1.88
N PHE A 394 -12.09 -23.98 3.02
CA PHE A 394 -13.18 -24.41 3.89
C PHE A 394 -13.98 -23.20 4.43
N ILE A 395 -13.34 -22.05 4.63
CA ILE A 395 -14.00 -20.79 4.97
C ILE A 395 -15.00 -20.39 3.88
N ASP A 396 -14.62 -20.50 2.61
CA ASP A 396 -15.52 -20.20 1.49
C ASP A 396 -16.76 -21.10 1.52
N VAL A 397 -16.59 -22.39 1.83
CA VAL A 397 -17.73 -23.33 1.94
C VAL A 397 -18.70 -22.90 3.04
N ILE A 398 -18.17 -22.48 4.18
CA ILE A 398 -19.02 -22.04 5.32
C ILE A 398 -19.72 -20.72 4.99
N VAL A 399 -18.99 -19.74 4.46
CA VAL A 399 -19.58 -18.46 4.04
C VAL A 399 -20.65 -18.67 2.98
N GLN A 400 -20.40 -19.53 1.99
CA GLN A 400 -21.40 -19.91 0.98
C GLN A 400 -22.64 -20.53 1.62
N ALA A 401 -22.47 -21.46 2.55
CA ALA A 401 -23.59 -22.09 3.24
C ALA A 401 -24.40 -21.08 4.09
N ILE A 402 -23.75 -20.12 4.74
CA ILE A 402 -24.42 -19.03 5.46
C ILE A 402 -25.25 -18.19 4.49
N LEU A 403 -24.72 -17.81 3.36
CA LEU A 403 -25.42 -17.01 2.35
C LEU A 403 -26.57 -17.78 1.70
N GLU A 404 -26.38 -19.07 1.36
CA GLU A 404 -27.45 -19.94 0.87
C GLU A 404 -28.57 -20.12 1.93
N SER A 405 -28.20 -20.19 3.21
CA SER A 405 -29.20 -20.24 4.30
C SER A 405 -30.10 -18.99 4.35
N SER A 406 -29.56 -17.86 3.87
CA SER A 406 -30.27 -16.58 3.75
C SER A 406 -31.02 -16.42 2.43
N GLY A 407 -31.04 -17.44 1.57
CA GLY A 407 -31.81 -17.48 0.30
C GLY A 407 -31.06 -16.90 -0.91
N VAL A 408 -29.73 -16.78 -0.85
CA VAL A 408 -28.89 -16.34 -1.98
C VAL A 408 -28.37 -17.57 -2.72
N ASP A 409 -28.64 -17.67 -4.03
CA ASP A 409 -28.07 -18.74 -4.89
C ASP A 409 -26.64 -18.36 -5.30
N ILE A 410 -25.70 -18.68 -4.44
CA ILE A 410 -24.29 -18.33 -4.61
C ILE A 410 -23.63 -19.05 -5.78
N LYS A 411 -24.00 -20.32 -6.05
CA LYS A 411 -23.36 -21.08 -7.13
C LYS A 411 -23.64 -20.42 -8.48
N LYS A 412 -24.88 -20.00 -8.70
CA LYS A 412 -25.24 -19.27 -9.92
C LYS A 412 -24.50 -17.95 -10.00
N GLU A 413 -24.45 -17.21 -8.90
CA GLU A 413 -23.79 -15.91 -8.86
C GLU A 413 -22.29 -15.99 -9.13
N LEU A 414 -21.57 -16.96 -8.56
CA LEU A 414 -20.13 -17.17 -8.81
C LEU A 414 -19.83 -17.51 -10.28
N VAL A 415 -20.71 -18.27 -10.94
CA VAL A 415 -20.56 -18.57 -12.38
C VAL A 415 -20.74 -17.29 -13.21
N GLU A 416 -21.76 -16.52 -12.93
CA GLU A 416 -22.03 -15.25 -13.61
C GLU A 416 -20.93 -14.22 -13.34
N GLU A 417 -20.42 -14.12 -12.10
CA GLU A 417 -19.31 -13.24 -11.76
C GLU A 417 -18.04 -13.64 -12.50
N SER A 418 -17.72 -14.94 -12.59
CA SER A 418 -16.59 -15.43 -13.36
C SER A 418 -16.68 -15.00 -14.83
N LEU A 419 -17.86 -15.01 -15.41
CA LEU A 419 -18.12 -14.58 -16.78
C LEU A 419 -17.95 -13.06 -16.95
N ARG A 420 -18.43 -12.28 -15.98
CA ARG A 420 -18.23 -10.82 -15.96
C ARG A 420 -16.75 -10.44 -15.84
N ILE A 421 -15.98 -11.20 -15.05
CA ILE A 421 -14.53 -11.00 -14.95
C ILE A 421 -13.85 -11.22 -16.32
N ASP A 422 -14.21 -12.27 -17.05
CA ASP A 422 -13.69 -12.50 -18.41
C ASP A 422 -14.07 -11.32 -19.34
N PHE A 423 -15.32 -10.87 -19.31
CA PHE A 423 -15.80 -9.75 -20.12
C PHE A 423 -15.06 -8.45 -19.81
N VAL A 424 -14.80 -8.15 -18.54
CA VAL A 424 -14.00 -6.99 -18.12
C VAL A 424 -12.58 -7.10 -18.68
N ALA A 425 -11.94 -8.26 -18.57
CA ALA A 425 -10.59 -8.46 -19.11
C ALA A 425 -10.53 -8.21 -20.62
N PHE A 426 -11.47 -8.74 -21.38
CA PHE A 426 -11.53 -8.59 -22.83
C PHE A 426 -11.71 -7.12 -23.24
N THR A 427 -12.61 -6.41 -22.57
CA THR A 427 -12.94 -5.03 -22.87
C THR A 427 -11.90 -4.00 -22.38
N ARG A 428 -10.77 -4.46 -21.79
CA ARG A 428 -9.60 -3.59 -21.53
C ARG A 428 -8.76 -3.38 -22.78
N ALA A 429 -8.87 -4.23 -23.80
CA ALA A 429 -8.10 -4.15 -25.02
C ALA A 429 -8.65 -3.07 -25.97
N LYS A 430 -7.76 -2.23 -26.50
CA LYS A 430 -8.07 -1.26 -27.56
C LYS A 430 -7.98 -1.89 -28.95
N GLU A 431 -6.84 -2.51 -29.25
CA GLU A 431 -6.48 -2.94 -30.61
C GLU A 431 -6.34 -4.48 -30.73
N LYS A 432 -5.71 -5.12 -29.75
CA LYS A 432 -5.44 -6.56 -29.78
C LYS A 432 -5.83 -7.22 -28.46
N LEU A 433 -6.52 -8.35 -28.57
CA LEU A 433 -6.83 -9.23 -27.45
C LEU A 433 -6.24 -10.61 -27.73
N ILE A 434 -5.42 -11.11 -26.82
CA ILE A 434 -4.81 -12.44 -26.90
C ILE A 434 -5.15 -13.19 -25.60
N ILE A 435 -5.73 -14.36 -25.71
CA ILE A 435 -6.10 -15.22 -24.59
C ILE A 435 -5.15 -16.41 -24.58
N ILE A 436 -4.38 -16.61 -23.51
CA ILE A 436 -3.49 -17.76 -23.34
C ILE A 436 -4.14 -18.70 -22.34
N THR A 437 -4.44 -19.94 -22.76
CA THR A 437 -5.14 -20.94 -21.96
C THR A 437 -4.55 -22.32 -22.14
N ASP A 438 -4.92 -23.28 -21.30
CA ASP A 438 -4.61 -24.68 -21.52
C ASP A 438 -5.66 -25.39 -22.41
N ASP A 439 -5.36 -26.61 -22.85
CA ASP A 439 -6.26 -27.39 -23.73
C ASP A 439 -7.62 -27.69 -23.07
N LYS A 440 -7.68 -27.76 -21.73
CA LYS A 440 -8.92 -28.11 -21.02
C LYS A 440 -9.94 -26.99 -21.04
N ASP A 441 -9.46 -25.74 -20.96
CA ASP A 441 -10.31 -24.56 -20.89
C ASP A 441 -10.52 -23.87 -22.25
N LYS A 442 -9.81 -24.33 -23.30
CA LYS A 442 -9.89 -23.80 -24.67
C LYS A 442 -11.33 -23.66 -25.17
N ALA A 443 -12.18 -24.65 -24.92
CA ALA A 443 -13.57 -24.65 -25.38
C ALA A 443 -14.41 -23.50 -24.80
N LYS A 444 -14.07 -22.97 -23.62
CA LYS A 444 -14.77 -21.83 -23.02
C LYS A 444 -14.59 -20.53 -23.79
N TYR A 445 -13.46 -20.39 -24.47
CA TYR A 445 -13.06 -19.18 -25.17
C TYR A 445 -13.24 -19.29 -26.67
N HIS A 446 -13.56 -20.50 -27.17
CA HIS A 446 -13.80 -20.72 -28.59
C HIS A 446 -15.09 -20.04 -29.04
N VAL A 447 -15.00 -19.25 -30.12
CA VAL A 447 -16.13 -18.61 -30.82
C VAL A 447 -15.94 -18.86 -32.32
N GLU A 448 -17.01 -19.16 -33.05
CA GLU A 448 -16.94 -19.36 -34.49
C GLU A 448 -16.22 -18.18 -35.20
N ASN A 449 -15.35 -18.51 -36.16
CA ASN A 449 -14.55 -17.56 -36.95
C ASN A 449 -13.33 -16.93 -36.22
N LEU A 450 -12.85 -17.51 -35.14
CA LEU A 450 -11.58 -17.13 -34.53
C LEU A 450 -10.39 -17.91 -35.11
N SER A 451 -9.26 -17.21 -35.31
CA SER A 451 -7.98 -17.85 -35.60
C SER A 451 -7.40 -18.45 -34.31
N GLU A 452 -7.25 -19.75 -34.25
CA GLU A 452 -6.54 -20.46 -33.18
C GLU A 452 -5.10 -20.70 -33.58
N ILE A 453 -4.18 -20.47 -32.67
CA ILE A 453 -2.77 -20.83 -32.85
C ILE A 453 -2.44 -21.89 -31.82
N GLU A 454 -2.15 -23.12 -32.31
CA GLU A 454 -1.56 -24.17 -31.48
C GLU A 454 -0.03 -24.04 -31.52
N ILE A 455 0.59 -24.06 -30.35
CA ILE A 455 2.03 -23.94 -30.22
C ILE A 455 2.58 -25.24 -29.64
N ASP A 456 3.65 -25.75 -30.27
CA ASP A 456 4.29 -27.00 -29.88
C ASP A 456 4.88 -26.89 -28.46
N SER A 457 4.47 -27.80 -27.58
CA SER A 457 4.89 -27.86 -26.17
C SER A 457 6.39 -28.21 -26.00
N ASN A 458 7.07 -28.65 -27.06
CA ASN A 458 8.50 -28.95 -27.01
C ASN A 458 9.40 -27.71 -26.91
N ALA A 459 8.88 -26.49 -27.19
CA ALA A 459 9.59 -25.24 -26.98
C ALA A 459 9.76 -24.87 -25.48
N GLU A 460 8.93 -25.42 -24.61
CA GLU A 460 8.99 -25.21 -23.15
C GLU A 460 10.27 -25.76 -22.52
N ASN A 461 10.67 -26.95 -22.93
CA ASN A 461 11.82 -27.65 -22.33
C ASN A 461 13.15 -26.96 -22.58
N ALA A 462 13.26 -26.16 -23.64
CA ALA A 462 14.51 -25.44 -23.97
C ALA A 462 14.73 -24.15 -23.14
N ILE A 463 13.66 -23.50 -22.65
CA ILE A 463 13.75 -22.25 -21.90
C ILE A 463 13.68 -22.49 -20.39
N ALA A 464 12.83 -23.42 -19.93
CA ALA A 464 12.84 -23.86 -18.54
C ALA A 464 14.21 -24.46 -18.17
N THR A 465 14.84 -25.20 -19.08
CA THR A 465 16.23 -25.69 -18.91
C THR A 465 17.28 -24.58 -18.89
N LYS A 466 17.04 -23.41 -19.52
CA LYS A 466 17.97 -22.27 -19.44
C LYS A 466 17.88 -21.51 -18.12
N ILE A 467 16.68 -21.36 -17.53
CA ILE A 467 16.48 -20.71 -16.24
C ILE A 467 16.95 -21.61 -15.10
N ASP A 468 16.60 -22.90 -15.13
CA ASP A 468 17.11 -23.91 -14.22
C ASP A 468 18.64 -24.13 -14.37
N SER A 469 19.20 -23.98 -15.58
CA SER A 469 20.63 -24.15 -15.79
C SER A 469 21.45 -23.08 -15.11
N ARG A 470 20.99 -21.81 -15.06
CA ARG A 470 21.77 -20.71 -14.49
C ARG A 470 21.78 -20.73 -12.96
N LEU A 471 20.64 -20.99 -12.31
CA LEU A 471 20.56 -21.23 -10.87
C LEU A 471 21.26 -22.53 -10.48
N SER A 472 21.06 -23.60 -11.25
CA SER A 472 21.71 -24.89 -11.05
C SER A 472 23.22 -24.80 -11.27
N GLU A 473 23.68 -24.01 -12.25
CA GLU A 473 25.10 -23.75 -12.49
C GLU A 473 25.72 -22.87 -11.37
N ALA A 474 25.03 -21.81 -10.93
CA ALA A 474 25.45 -20.99 -9.80
C ALA A 474 25.53 -21.82 -8.50
N PHE A 475 24.55 -22.69 -8.28
CA PHE A 475 24.54 -23.61 -7.15
C PHE A 475 25.66 -24.66 -7.24
N SER A 476 25.94 -25.19 -8.43
CA SER A 476 27.05 -26.09 -8.67
C SER A 476 28.41 -25.45 -8.42
N LEU A 477 28.58 -24.20 -8.84
CA LEU A 477 29.77 -23.41 -8.56
C LEU A 477 29.92 -23.09 -7.07
N PHE A 478 28.81 -22.80 -6.38
CA PHE A 478 28.79 -22.61 -4.94
C PHE A 478 29.22 -23.85 -4.18
N ILE A 479 28.67 -25.05 -4.52
CA ILE A 479 29.06 -26.33 -3.92
C ILE A 479 30.53 -26.67 -4.23
N ALA A 480 31.03 -26.31 -5.41
CA ALA A 480 32.43 -26.50 -5.80
C ALA A 480 33.40 -25.52 -5.13
N GLY A 481 32.92 -24.66 -4.21
CA GLY A 481 33.75 -23.67 -3.51
C GLY A 481 34.15 -22.46 -4.37
N ARG A 482 33.59 -22.33 -5.58
CA ARG A 482 33.85 -21.23 -6.51
C ARG A 482 32.86 -20.08 -6.26
N PHE A 483 32.94 -19.50 -5.05
CA PHE A 483 31.99 -18.50 -4.57
C PHE A 483 31.93 -17.24 -5.43
N ASP A 484 33.08 -16.76 -5.94
CA ASP A 484 33.15 -15.56 -6.77
C ASP A 484 32.54 -15.78 -8.16
N ASP A 485 32.68 -16.96 -8.73
CA ASP A 485 32.06 -17.30 -10.01
C ASP A 485 30.55 -17.52 -9.86
N SER A 486 30.11 -18.15 -8.77
CA SER A 486 28.70 -18.27 -8.41
C SER A 486 28.08 -16.88 -8.21
N LYS A 487 28.76 -15.99 -7.47
CA LYS A 487 28.34 -14.60 -7.32
C LYS A 487 28.27 -13.86 -8.65
N LYS A 488 29.25 -14.03 -9.54
CA LYS A 488 29.23 -13.40 -10.88
C LYS A 488 28.04 -13.88 -11.72
N LEU A 489 27.65 -15.14 -11.61
CA LEU A 489 26.49 -15.68 -12.32
C LEU A 489 25.15 -15.18 -11.76
N LEU A 490 25.10 -14.96 -10.44
CA LEU A 490 23.94 -14.41 -9.73
C LEU A 490 23.93 -12.87 -9.70
N LYS A 491 24.99 -12.21 -10.21
CA LYS A 491 25.09 -10.75 -10.27
C LYS A 491 24.04 -10.15 -11.18
N GLN A 492 22.97 -9.68 -10.60
CA GLN A 492 22.00 -8.83 -11.28
C GLN A 492 21.53 -7.62 -10.48
N GLU A 493 22.04 -7.38 -9.26
CA GLU A 493 21.58 -6.27 -8.42
C GLU A 493 22.69 -5.43 -7.77
N ASP A 494 23.92 -5.46 -8.28
CA ASP A 494 24.92 -4.47 -7.88
C ASP A 494 24.57 -3.13 -8.56
N GLY A 495 24.40 -2.08 -7.77
CA GLY A 495 24.04 -0.74 -8.27
C GLY A 495 22.59 -0.29 -8.04
N TRP A 496 21.71 -1.14 -7.46
CA TRP A 496 20.32 -0.74 -7.20
C TRP A 496 20.22 0.49 -6.30
N LEU A 497 21.06 0.60 -5.29
CA LEU A 497 21.04 1.70 -4.33
C LEU A 497 21.52 3.01 -4.98
N GLU A 498 22.57 2.95 -5.80
CA GLU A 498 23.02 4.08 -6.60
C GLU A 498 21.93 4.56 -7.55
N GLN A 499 21.31 3.63 -8.28
CA GLN A 499 20.22 3.96 -9.19
C GLN A 499 19.00 4.53 -8.44
N PHE A 500 18.73 4.03 -7.23
CA PHE A 500 17.66 4.54 -6.37
C PHE A 500 17.93 5.98 -5.94
N ILE A 501 19.17 6.31 -5.55
CA ILE A 501 19.61 7.67 -5.22
C ILE A 501 19.48 8.59 -6.45
N ILE A 502 19.97 8.14 -7.61
CA ILE A 502 19.89 8.90 -8.87
C ILE A 502 18.43 9.20 -9.23
N ASN A 503 17.56 8.19 -9.16
CA ASN A 503 16.14 8.34 -9.49
C ASN A 503 15.44 9.29 -8.51
N TYR A 504 15.75 9.24 -7.22
CA TYR A 504 15.22 10.20 -6.25
C TYR A 504 15.54 11.63 -6.65
N PHE A 505 16.83 11.96 -6.91
CA PHE A 505 17.21 13.33 -7.27
C PHE A 505 16.64 13.78 -8.63
N LYS A 506 16.42 12.86 -9.57
CA LYS A 506 15.72 13.16 -10.83
C LYS A 506 14.23 13.47 -10.63
N SER A 507 13.59 12.80 -9.70
CA SER A 507 12.14 12.88 -9.47
C SER A 507 11.73 13.91 -8.42
N ILE A 508 12.65 14.42 -7.59
CA ILE A 508 12.32 15.36 -6.52
C ILE A 508 11.75 16.66 -7.07
N THR A 509 10.55 16.99 -6.63
CA THR A 509 9.81 18.23 -6.97
C THR A 509 9.56 19.12 -5.76
N HIS A 510 9.70 18.59 -4.54
CA HIS A 510 9.45 19.30 -3.29
C HIS A 510 10.66 19.20 -2.36
N ILE A 511 11.03 20.30 -1.73
CA ILE A 511 12.08 20.37 -0.73
C ILE A 511 11.51 21.09 0.50
N SER A 512 11.72 20.54 1.70
CA SER A 512 11.34 21.16 2.97
C SER A 512 12.55 21.68 3.74
N TYR A 513 12.32 22.52 4.75
CA TYR A 513 13.39 22.98 5.63
C TYR A 513 14.17 21.81 6.26
N SER A 514 13.48 20.81 6.77
CA SER A 514 14.11 19.62 7.37
C SER A 514 14.95 18.82 6.40
N SER A 515 14.62 18.82 5.08
CA SER A 515 15.42 18.17 4.06
C SER A 515 16.75 18.88 3.78
N VAL A 516 16.83 20.19 4.05
CA VAL A 516 18.00 21.00 3.68
C VAL A 516 19.08 20.98 4.75
N ILE A 517 18.72 20.82 6.01
CA ILE A 517 19.66 20.98 7.16
C ILE A 517 20.33 19.68 7.58
N THR A 518 19.92 18.55 7.04
CA THR A 518 20.45 17.24 7.43
C THR A 518 21.79 16.92 6.80
N LYS A 519 22.61 16.15 7.54
CA LYS A 519 23.85 15.54 7.01
C LYS A 519 23.51 14.51 5.92
N PRO A 520 24.47 14.16 5.02
CA PRO A 520 24.23 13.24 3.90
C PRO A 520 23.59 11.90 4.32
N TYR A 521 24.07 11.28 5.38
CA TYR A 521 23.52 10.00 5.86
C TYR A 521 22.10 10.17 6.42
N GLU A 522 21.86 11.19 7.22
CA GLU A 522 20.51 11.50 7.72
C GLU A 522 19.55 11.88 6.56
N PHE A 523 20.07 12.60 5.55
CA PHE A 523 19.32 12.92 4.34
C PHE A 523 18.91 11.65 3.60
N LEU A 524 19.84 10.71 3.43
CA LEU A 524 19.57 9.40 2.83
C LEU A 524 18.43 8.69 3.56
N LEU A 525 18.55 8.54 4.89
CA LEU A 525 17.58 7.82 5.69
C LEU A 525 16.21 8.48 5.70
N LYS A 526 16.14 9.81 5.87
CA LYS A 526 14.87 10.54 6.02
C LYS A 526 14.16 10.82 4.71
N ASN A 527 14.90 11.22 3.68
CA ASN A 527 14.30 11.75 2.44
C ASN A 527 14.31 10.74 1.29
N ILE A 528 15.39 9.98 1.13
CA ILE A 528 15.53 9.02 0.03
C ILE A 528 14.89 7.68 0.40
N ILE A 529 15.34 7.09 1.50
CA ILE A 529 14.87 5.78 1.97
C ILE A 529 13.54 5.89 2.71
N ARG A 530 13.29 7.04 3.37
CA ARG A 530 12.09 7.33 4.17
C ARG A 530 11.92 6.34 5.33
N MET A 531 13.01 6.08 6.05
CA MET A 531 12.94 5.24 7.23
C MET A 531 11.97 5.82 8.26
N PRO A 532 11.13 4.97 8.89
CA PRO A 532 10.26 5.42 9.96
C PRO A 532 11.08 5.76 11.20
N PHE A 533 11.21 7.05 11.48
CA PHE A 533 11.74 7.53 12.75
C PHE A 533 10.56 7.82 13.70
N VAL A 534 10.03 6.79 14.34
CA VAL A 534 8.99 6.96 15.34
C VAL A 534 9.65 6.94 16.72
N SER A 535 9.66 8.07 17.41
CA SER A 535 9.97 8.13 18.82
C SER A 535 8.70 8.47 19.61
N ASN A 536 8.58 7.95 20.84
CA ASN A 536 7.46 8.33 21.74
C ASN A 536 7.34 9.84 21.90
N ALA A 537 8.45 10.57 21.78
CA ALA A 537 8.46 12.04 21.84
C ALA A 537 7.84 12.67 20.58
N ALA A 538 8.11 12.12 19.39
CA ALA A 538 7.53 12.62 18.14
C ALA A 538 6.02 12.31 18.06
N GLU A 539 5.60 11.12 18.52
CA GLU A 539 4.20 10.74 18.60
C GLU A 539 3.43 11.63 19.56
N PHE A 540 3.97 11.87 20.77
CA PHE A 540 3.41 12.81 21.73
C PHE A 540 3.33 14.22 21.14
N GLY A 541 4.36 14.67 20.40
CA GLY A 541 4.37 15.93 19.68
C GLY A 541 3.19 16.05 18.72
N ASN A 542 2.98 15.07 17.86
CA ASN A 542 1.90 15.05 16.87
C ASN A 542 0.51 15.10 17.55
N ILE A 543 0.30 14.32 18.63
CA ILE A 543 -0.96 14.36 19.39
C ILE A 543 -1.24 15.74 19.95
N VAL A 544 -0.23 16.38 20.53
CA VAL A 544 -0.38 17.71 21.16
C VAL A 544 -0.60 18.79 20.11
N HIS A 545 0.10 18.76 18.96
CA HIS A 545 -0.12 19.70 17.86
C HIS A 545 -1.55 19.62 17.32
N ASN A 546 -2.02 18.39 17.01
CA ASN A 546 -3.39 18.18 16.53
C ASN A 546 -4.44 18.63 17.56
N ALA A 547 -4.18 18.40 18.84
CA ALA A 547 -5.07 18.83 19.92
C ALA A 547 -5.10 20.36 20.06
N MET A 548 -3.95 21.04 19.96
CA MET A 548 -3.89 22.53 19.98
C MET A 548 -4.66 23.11 18.80
N GLN A 549 -4.50 22.55 17.61
CA GLN A 549 -5.29 22.94 16.43
C GLN A 549 -6.79 22.81 16.70
N SER A 550 -7.24 21.62 17.14
CA SER A 550 -8.67 21.35 17.38
C SER A 550 -9.28 22.29 18.42
N ILE A 551 -8.51 22.71 19.44
CA ILE A 551 -8.96 23.69 20.45
C ILE A 551 -9.05 25.08 19.83
N LEU A 552 -8.06 25.53 19.09
CA LEU A 552 -8.05 26.86 18.46
C LEU A 552 -9.15 27.00 17.41
N GLU A 553 -9.50 25.92 16.73
CA GLU A 553 -10.62 25.85 15.77
C GLU A 553 -11.99 25.63 16.45
N ASN A 554 -12.05 25.58 17.79
CA ASN A 554 -13.26 25.29 18.58
C ASN A 554 -13.95 23.96 18.27
N GLN A 555 -13.20 22.97 17.83
CA GLN A 555 -13.70 21.62 17.55
C GLN A 555 -13.78 20.76 18.81
N THR A 556 -12.82 20.94 19.73
CA THR A 556 -12.73 20.20 21.00
C THR A 556 -12.46 21.18 22.15
N LYS A 557 -12.64 20.68 23.39
CA LYS A 557 -12.34 21.43 24.62
C LYS A 557 -11.17 20.79 25.36
N ILE A 558 -10.50 21.57 26.20
CA ILE A 558 -9.35 21.10 26.97
C ILE A 558 -9.71 19.92 27.91
N GLU A 559 -10.96 19.90 28.37
CA GLU A 559 -11.50 18.86 29.24
C GLU A 559 -11.56 17.47 28.55
N ASP A 560 -11.58 17.45 27.23
CA ASP A 560 -11.62 16.21 26.44
C ASP A 560 -10.28 15.47 26.47
N TYR A 561 -9.21 16.13 26.91
CA TYR A 561 -7.86 15.58 26.98
C TYR A 561 -7.44 15.26 28.42
N LYS A 562 -6.51 14.32 28.58
CA LYS A 562 -6.06 13.82 29.90
C LYS A 562 -4.54 13.90 30.06
N ASP A 563 -4.09 13.80 31.31
CA ASP A 563 -2.70 13.62 31.71
C ASP A 563 -1.69 14.61 31.09
N ALA A 564 -0.62 14.07 30.51
CA ALA A 564 0.47 14.89 29.94
C ALA A 564 0.02 15.74 28.74
N VAL A 565 -0.93 15.24 27.93
CA VAL A 565 -1.48 16.01 26.79
C VAL A 565 -2.23 17.23 27.31
N ARG A 566 -3.16 17.03 28.24
CA ARG A 566 -3.90 18.14 28.86
C ARG A 566 -2.97 19.21 29.47
N LYS A 567 -1.94 18.76 30.19
CA LYS A 567 -0.97 19.68 30.77
C LYS A 567 -0.20 20.49 29.72
N ALA A 568 0.17 19.89 28.61
CA ALA A 568 0.84 20.58 27.50
C ALA A 568 -0.10 21.60 26.86
N LEU A 569 -1.37 21.27 26.69
CA LEU A 569 -2.41 22.20 26.18
C LEU A 569 -2.65 23.36 27.10
N GLU A 570 -2.73 23.14 28.42
CA GLU A 570 -2.85 24.22 29.45
C GLU A 570 -1.68 25.18 29.32
N ASN A 571 -0.44 24.71 29.22
CA ASN A 571 0.74 25.54 29.02
C ASN A 571 0.67 26.34 27.70
N GLY A 572 0.20 25.72 26.60
CA GLY A 572 0.05 26.41 25.32
C GLY A 572 -0.99 27.52 25.33
N LEU A 573 -2.14 27.28 25.95
CA LEU A 573 -3.21 28.27 26.06
C LEU A 573 -2.81 29.42 27.03
N GLU A 574 -2.12 29.11 28.13
CA GLU A 574 -1.55 30.14 29.03
C GLU A 574 -0.58 31.02 28.25
N ALA A 575 0.30 30.46 27.42
CA ALA A 575 1.21 31.20 26.57
C ALA A 575 0.46 32.12 25.56
N ILE A 576 -0.61 31.62 24.94
CA ILE A 576 -1.43 32.43 24.02
C ILE A 576 -2.11 33.61 24.77
N GLU A 577 -2.61 33.38 25.96
CA GLU A 577 -3.19 34.47 26.77
C GLU A 577 -2.15 35.55 27.18
N GLU A 578 -0.90 35.14 27.43
CA GLU A 578 0.19 36.10 27.65
C GLU A 578 0.51 36.89 26.36
N LEU A 579 0.48 36.23 25.20
CA LEU A 579 0.66 36.90 23.91
C LEU A 579 -0.46 37.91 23.64
N LYS A 580 -1.73 37.63 24.01
CA LYS A 580 -2.84 38.58 23.90
C LYS A 580 -2.62 39.85 24.71
N LYS A 581 -1.99 39.76 25.87
CA LYS A 581 -1.62 40.93 26.68
C LYS A 581 -0.52 41.76 26.02
N GLN A 582 0.41 41.11 25.32
CA GLN A 582 1.57 41.73 24.70
C GLN A 582 1.26 42.32 23.31
N TYR A 583 0.31 41.72 22.59
CA TYR A 583 -0.07 42.10 21.21
C TYR A 583 -1.56 42.48 21.19
N PRO A 584 -1.90 43.78 21.22
CA PRO A 584 -3.29 44.23 21.16
C PRO A 584 -3.99 43.73 19.88
N GLY A 585 -5.26 43.35 20.02
CA GLY A 585 -6.06 42.84 18.91
C GLY A 585 -5.74 41.41 18.47
N LEU A 586 -4.86 40.68 19.22
CA LEU A 586 -4.44 39.34 18.83
C LEU A 586 -5.62 38.38 18.72
N HIS A 587 -5.79 37.82 17.54
CA HIS A 587 -6.78 36.77 17.25
C HIS A 587 -6.20 35.68 16.35
N TYR A 588 -6.76 34.47 16.45
CA TYR A 588 -6.36 33.30 15.68
C TYR A 588 -6.83 33.44 14.24
N VAL A 589 -5.98 33.07 13.28
CA VAL A 589 -6.25 33.10 11.84
C VAL A 589 -6.34 31.70 11.26
N SER A 590 -5.29 30.87 11.40
CA SER A 590 -5.22 29.52 10.86
C SER A 590 -4.20 28.65 11.59
N SER A 591 -4.37 27.32 11.48
CA SER A 591 -3.39 26.31 11.92
C SER A 591 -2.96 25.45 10.74
N GLU A 592 -1.80 24.82 10.89
CA GLU A 592 -1.26 23.82 9.96
C GLU A 592 -1.24 24.33 8.50
N GLU A 593 -1.03 25.63 8.32
CA GLU A 593 -1.03 26.24 7.00
C GLU A 593 0.18 25.78 6.19
N THR A 594 -0.09 25.06 5.09
CA THR A 594 0.96 24.66 4.16
C THR A 594 1.34 25.83 3.26
N CYS A 595 2.60 26.18 3.29
CA CYS A 595 3.18 27.23 2.47
C CYS A 595 4.02 26.59 1.38
N ASP A 596 3.50 26.55 0.17
CA ASP A 596 4.21 26.06 -1.03
C ASP A 596 4.58 27.24 -1.91
N MET A 597 5.84 27.33 -2.30
CA MET A 597 6.26 28.33 -3.27
C MET A 597 7.32 27.83 -4.23
N PRO A 598 7.33 28.28 -5.48
CA PRO A 598 8.39 27.97 -6.42
C PRO A 598 9.75 28.38 -5.82
N LEU A 599 10.73 27.46 -5.85
CA LEU A 599 12.05 27.69 -5.24
C LEU A 599 12.73 28.95 -5.82
N ARG A 600 12.54 29.23 -7.11
CA ARG A 600 13.04 30.44 -7.80
C ARG A 600 12.58 31.75 -7.13
N SER A 601 11.48 31.72 -6.39
CA SER A 601 10.99 32.89 -5.63
C SER A 601 11.81 33.15 -4.38
N MET A 602 12.57 32.15 -3.88
CA MET A 602 13.39 32.26 -2.68
C MET A 602 14.86 32.54 -2.99
N ILE A 603 15.39 31.87 -3.99
CA ILE A 603 16.79 31.96 -4.46
C ILE A 603 16.82 32.00 -5.99
N GLU A 604 17.93 32.45 -6.56
CA GLU A 604 18.16 32.40 -8.00
C GLU A 604 18.44 30.96 -8.41
N TYR A 605 17.46 30.33 -9.13
CA TYR A 605 17.51 28.95 -9.58
C TYR A 605 16.55 28.72 -10.77
N ASP A 606 17.01 28.01 -11.79
CA ASP A 606 16.34 27.92 -13.09
C ASP A 606 15.26 26.83 -13.24
N ASP A 607 15.17 25.85 -12.31
CA ASP A 607 14.15 24.77 -12.38
C ASP A 607 12.82 25.23 -11.81
N ASP A 608 11.85 25.54 -12.68
CA ASP A 608 10.51 26.01 -12.34
C ASP A 608 9.65 24.95 -11.64
N ARG A 609 10.03 23.66 -11.70
CA ARG A 609 9.24 22.56 -11.14
C ARG A 609 9.52 22.33 -9.66
N LEU A 610 10.58 22.95 -9.12
CA LEU A 610 10.99 22.74 -7.75
C LEU A 610 10.23 23.67 -6.81
N ILE A 611 9.51 23.08 -5.88
CA ILE A 611 8.68 23.76 -4.87
C ILE A 611 9.37 23.65 -3.51
N PHE A 612 9.47 24.75 -2.81
CA PHE A 612 9.85 24.73 -1.41
C PHE A 612 8.59 24.69 -0.55
N THR A 613 8.48 23.68 0.31
CA THR A 613 7.33 23.41 1.17
C THR A 613 7.65 23.74 2.62
N GLY A 614 6.76 24.49 3.26
CA GLY A 614 6.78 24.73 4.71
C GLY A 614 5.41 24.49 5.30
N ARG A 615 5.37 24.15 6.59
CA ARG A 615 4.11 24.01 7.35
C ARG A 615 4.22 24.82 8.62
N ILE A 616 3.25 25.70 8.83
CA ILE A 616 3.20 26.63 9.96
C ILE A 616 2.14 26.12 10.94
N ASP A 617 2.52 25.88 12.19
CA ASP A 617 1.63 25.28 13.19
C ASP A 617 0.43 26.20 13.52
N ALA A 618 0.67 27.50 13.73
CA ALA A 618 -0.43 28.46 13.91
C ALA A 618 -0.05 29.89 13.50
N ILE A 619 -1.04 30.62 13.00
CA ILE A 619 -0.93 32.01 12.59
C ILE A 619 -1.97 32.83 13.36
N PHE A 620 -1.50 33.95 13.93
CA PHE A 620 -2.33 34.94 14.59
C PHE A 620 -2.13 36.30 13.92
N GLU A 621 -3.16 37.13 13.93
CA GLU A 621 -3.11 38.52 13.50
C GLU A 621 -3.32 39.44 14.68
N HIS A 622 -2.65 40.60 14.69
CA HIS A 622 -2.79 41.66 15.68
C HIS A 622 -2.78 43.03 14.99
N ASP A 623 -3.04 44.10 15.70
CA ASP A 623 -3.23 45.45 15.13
C ASP A 623 -2.06 45.91 14.23
N ASP A 624 -0.82 45.49 14.51
CA ASP A 624 0.37 45.92 13.78
C ASP A 624 0.94 44.85 12.78
N GLY A 625 0.36 43.63 12.73
CA GLY A 625 0.86 42.59 11.84
C GLY A 625 0.47 41.16 12.24
N TYR A 626 1.39 40.22 12.04
CA TYR A 626 1.15 38.78 12.21
C TYR A 626 2.16 38.13 13.15
N LEU A 627 1.71 37.07 13.84
CA LEU A 627 2.58 36.17 14.58
C LEU A 627 2.53 34.79 13.92
N ILE A 628 3.68 34.23 13.56
CA ILE A 628 3.86 32.84 13.20
C ILE A 628 4.31 32.09 14.46
N VAL A 629 3.51 31.15 14.90
CA VAL A 629 3.73 30.37 16.11
C VAL A 629 4.08 28.93 15.73
N ASP A 630 5.09 28.39 16.41
CA ASP A 630 5.54 27.00 16.28
C ASP A 630 5.53 26.35 17.67
N TYR A 631 4.84 25.21 17.78
CA TYR A 631 4.72 24.47 19.02
C TYR A 631 5.84 23.43 19.13
N LYS A 632 6.46 23.35 20.31
CA LYS A 632 7.50 22.35 20.58
C LYS A 632 7.21 21.62 21.89
N THR A 633 7.34 20.31 21.86
CA THR A 633 7.17 19.43 23.01
C THR A 633 8.50 19.05 23.66
N ASP A 634 9.60 19.71 23.27
CA ASP A 634 10.92 19.52 23.88
C ASP A 634 10.87 19.84 25.39
N ARG A 635 11.56 19.01 26.19
CA ARG A 635 11.65 19.17 27.65
C ARG A 635 12.63 20.27 28.08
N ASN A 636 13.39 20.81 27.15
CA ASN A 636 14.32 21.93 27.37
C ASN A 636 14.34 22.85 26.13
N SER A 637 14.96 24.00 26.27
CA SER A 637 15.08 25.01 25.20
C SER A 637 16.40 24.95 24.42
N ASP A 638 17.16 23.85 24.51
CA ASP A 638 18.51 23.75 23.93
C ASP A 638 18.49 23.88 22.40
N LYS A 639 17.45 23.39 21.76
CA LYS A 639 17.22 23.48 20.31
C LYS A 639 16.52 24.76 19.84
N ALA A 640 16.25 25.70 20.73
CA ALA A 640 15.55 26.95 20.37
C ALA A 640 16.19 27.72 19.21
N SER A 641 17.52 27.69 19.10
CA SER A 641 18.25 28.36 17.99
C SER A 641 17.99 27.68 16.64
N GLU A 642 17.80 26.38 16.63
CA GLU A 642 17.47 25.59 15.42
C GLU A 642 16.03 25.88 14.97
N HIS A 643 15.08 25.82 15.90
CA HIS A 643 13.68 26.12 15.62
C HIS A 643 13.47 27.55 15.11
N LYS A 644 14.24 28.52 15.63
CA LYS A 644 14.22 29.90 15.12
C LYS A 644 14.69 30.02 13.68
N ARG A 645 15.73 29.27 13.31
CA ARG A 645 16.22 29.28 11.91
C ARG A 645 15.13 28.80 10.97
N GLN A 646 14.40 27.74 11.34
CA GLN A 646 13.26 27.24 10.60
C GLN A 646 12.18 28.31 10.44
N LEU A 647 11.76 28.93 11.55
CA LEU A 647 10.72 29.96 11.54
C LEU A 647 11.13 31.22 10.76
N SER A 648 12.41 31.58 10.75
CA SER A 648 12.89 32.70 9.94
C SER A 648 12.72 32.44 8.44
N VAL A 649 12.91 31.18 7.99
CA VAL A 649 12.64 30.79 6.61
C VAL A 649 11.16 30.85 6.32
N TYR A 650 10.31 30.34 7.24
CA TYR A 650 8.85 30.39 7.10
C TYR A 650 8.29 31.82 7.11
N ARG A 651 8.87 32.72 7.92
CA ARG A 651 8.53 34.15 7.87
C ARG A 651 8.78 34.74 6.48
N LYS A 652 9.93 34.45 5.88
CA LYS A 652 10.25 34.92 4.52
C LYS A 652 9.29 34.35 3.48
N MET A 653 8.93 33.07 3.61
CA MET A 653 7.93 32.44 2.72
C MET A 653 6.57 33.12 2.88
N TYR A 654 6.07 33.25 4.10
CA TYR A 654 4.77 33.82 4.38
C TYR A 654 4.68 35.29 3.93
N SER A 655 5.74 36.07 4.18
CA SER A 655 5.89 37.44 3.69
C SER A 655 5.68 37.53 2.17
N LYS A 656 6.36 36.65 1.41
CA LYS A 656 6.24 36.64 -0.05
C LYS A 656 4.90 36.11 -0.54
N LEU A 657 4.34 35.07 0.08
CA LEU A 657 3.06 34.48 -0.32
C LEU A 657 1.89 35.43 -0.11
N LYS A 658 1.91 36.15 1.00
CA LYS A 658 0.82 37.08 1.37
C LYS A 658 1.11 38.54 0.95
N ASN A 659 2.28 38.82 0.39
CA ASN A 659 2.76 40.14 0.04
C ASN A 659 2.75 41.11 1.25
N ILE A 660 3.25 40.64 2.39
CA ILE A 660 3.33 41.39 3.66
C ILE A 660 4.81 41.66 3.96
N PRO A 661 5.21 42.89 4.36
CA PRO A 661 6.59 43.15 4.76
C PRO A 661 7.05 42.25 5.91
N GLU A 662 8.27 41.72 5.84
CA GLU A 662 8.80 40.76 6.86
C GLU A 662 8.83 41.37 8.27
N GLU A 663 9.04 42.68 8.38
CA GLU A 663 9.03 43.43 9.66
C GLU A 663 7.66 43.43 10.38
N LYS A 664 6.58 43.17 9.64
CA LYS A 664 5.23 42.99 10.18
C LYS A 664 4.91 41.58 10.64
N ILE A 665 5.83 40.64 10.43
CA ILE A 665 5.66 39.23 10.79
C ILE A 665 6.66 38.90 11.89
N LYS A 666 6.16 38.55 13.07
CA LYS A 666 6.97 38.10 14.20
C LYS A 666 6.91 36.56 14.28
N ILE A 667 7.97 35.95 14.79
CA ILE A 667 8.09 34.48 14.96
C ILE A 667 8.17 34.14 16.44
N ILE A 668 7.40 33.15 16.85
CA ILE A 668 7.20 32.76 18.23
C ILE A 668 7.34 31.25 18.38
N ILE A 669 8.08 30.79 19.38
CA ILE A 669 8.18 29.37 19.75
C ILE A 669 7.50 29.20 21.10
N ILE A 670 6.54 28.30 21.17
CA ILE A 670 5.87 27.93 22.42
C ILE A 670 6.32 26.51 22.82
N PHE A 671 7.06 26.41 23.92
CA PHE A 671 7.48 25.10 24.49
C PHE A 671 6.37 24.57 25.39
N LEU A 672 5.55 23.67 24.86
CA LEU A 672 4.37 23.13 25.53
C LEU A 672 4.71 22.27 26.76
N ALA A 673 5.90 21.65 26.79
CA ALA A 673 6.36 20.89 27.96
C ALA A 673 6.99 21.75 29.08
N LEU A 674 7.25 23.05 28.83
CA LEU A 674 7.89 23.96 29.77
C LEU A 674 6.87 24.98 30.29
N ARG A 675 6.42 24.80 31.53
CA ARG A 675 5.55 25.78 32.20
C ARG A 675 6.27 27.13 32.38
N GLY A 676 5.58 28.21 32.04
CA GLY A 676 6.10 29.55 32.22
C GLY A 676 7.22 29.94 31.27
N SER A 677 7.37 29.25 30.13
CA SER A 677 8.36 29.58 29.11
C SER A 677 8.19 31.02 28.57
N VAL A 678 6.99 31.53 28.57
CA VAL A 678 6.67 32.93 28.23
C VAL A 678 7.07 33.90 29.36
N ASN A 679 6.87 33.51 30.62
CA ASN A 679 7.11 34.35 31.80
C ASN A 679 8.58 34.49 32.23
N THR A 680 9.50 33.71 31.66
CA THR A 680 10.91 33.70 32.08
C THR A 680 11.78 34.75 31.38
N GLY A 681 11.23 35.67 30.59
CA GLY A 681 11.95 36.66 29.78
C GLY A 681 12.81 36.01 28.67
N LYS A 682 12.80 34.68 28.55
CA LYS A 682 13.46 33.95 27.47
C LYS A 682 12.74 34.14 26.13
N PHE A 683 11.46 34.41 26.21
CA PHE A 683 10.61 34.58 25.04
C PHE A 683 10.93 35.88 24.29
N ASP A 684 11.03 37.02 25.00
CA ASP A 684 11.41 38.29 24.41
C ASP A 684 12.86 38.31 23.91
N ARG A 685 13.78 37.68 24.64
CA ARG A 685 15.17 37.55 24.22
C ARG A 685 15.33 36.66 22.98
N LEU A 686 14.43 35.74 22.76
CA LEU A 686 14.40 34.88 21.62
C LEU A 686 13.92 35.61 20.35
N VAL A 687 13.01 36.55 20.46
CA VAL A 687 12.47 37.40 19.38
C VAL A 687 13.44 38.51 19.00
N GLU A 688 14.04 39.19 19.96
CA GLU A 688 14.88 40.39 19.72
C GLU A 688 16.25 40.11 19.11
N LYS A 689 16.84 38.93 19.31
CA LYS A 689 18.20 38.62 18.82
C LYS A 689 18.28 38.26 17.33
N GLU A 690 17.20 38.27 16.59
CA GLU A 690 17.13 37.79 15.20
C GLU A 690 17.40 38.83 14.10
N LYS A 691 18.03 39.93 14.40
CA LYS A 691 18.42 40.92 13.36
C LYS A 691 19.49 40.44 12.38
N ARG A 692 20.07 39.25 12.58
CA ARG A 692 20.98 38.59 11.60
C ARG A 692 20.29 37.37 11.04
N SER A 693 19.94 37.47 9.79
CA SER A 693 19.21 36.44 9.01
C SER A 693 19.89 35.08 9.06
N ALA A 694 19.18 34.07 9.52
CA ALA A 694 19.56 32.65 9.40
C ALA A 694 19.47 32.14 7.94
N PHE A 695 18.97 32.98 7.04
CA PHE A 695 18.74 32.62 5.65
C PHE A 695 20.03 32.33 4.85
N PRO A 696 21.17 33.06 5.00
CA PRO A 696 22.38 32.73 4.27
C PRO A 696 22.91 31.31 4.53
N THR A 697 22.89 30.86 5.80
CA THR A 697 23.30 29.50 6.15
C THR A 697 22.33 28.46 5.58
N PHE A 698 21.03 28.73 5.61
CA PHE A 698 20.03 27.90 4.99
C PHE A 698 20.24 27.84 3.46
N GLU A 699 20.48 28.98 2.82
CA GLU A 699 20.73 29.05 1.38
C GLU A 699 21.97 28.25 0.97
N GLU A 700 23.05 28.30 1.76
CA GLU A 700 24.24 27.48 1.52
C GLU A 700 23.92 25.98 1.52
N HIS A 701 23.20 25.50 2.55
CA HIS A 701 22.78 24.09 2.61
C HIS A 701 21.81 23.73 1.48
N LEU A 702 20.88 24.64 1.15
CA LEU A 702 19.97 24.45 0.04
C LEU A 702 20.71 24.29 -1.29
N ARG A 703 21.70 25.16 -1.56
CA ARG A 703 22.54 25.07 -2.76
C ARG A 703 23.29 23.73 -2.82
N LYS A 704 23.73 23.19 -1.69
CA LYS A 704 24.33 21.86 -1.61
C LYS A 704 23.35 20.75 -2.04
N VAL A 705 22.12 20.80 -1.58
CA VAL A 705 21.07 19.84 -2.01
C VAL A 705 20.78 19.97 -3.51
N LEU A 706 20.79 21.19 -4.04
CA LEU A 706 20.61 21.44 -5.48
C LEU A 706 21.79 20.95 -6.32
N GLU A 707 23.02 21.02 -5.80
CA GLU A 707 24.18 20.38 -6.42
C GLU A 707 24.03 18.87 -6.49
N TRP A 708 23.53 18.22 -5.43
CA TRP A 708 23.23 16.78 -5.42
C TRP A 708 22.13 16.43 -6.43
N LYS A 709 21.12 17.31 -6.59
CA LYS A 709 20.09 17.11 -7.61
C LYS A 709 20.65 17.20 -9.02
N GLN A 710 21.57 18.11 -9.29
CA GLN A 710 22.22 18.26 -10.59
C GLN A 710 23.17 17.09 -10.89
N ASP A 711 23.92 16.68 -9.87
CA ASP A 711 24.90 15.60 -9.95
C ASP A 711 24.82 14.69 -8.72
N PRO A 712 24.00 13.62 -8.78
CA PRO A 712 23.84 12.67 -7.67
C PRO A 712 25.14 11.98 -7.23
N SER A 713 26.19 11.94 -8.08
CA SER A 713 27.47 11.36 -7.71
C SER A 713 28.17 12.16 -6.59
N LYS A 714 27.91 13.46 -6.52
CA LYS A 714 28.39 14.31 -5.43
C LYS A 714 27.77 13.94 -4.09
N PHE A 715 26.47 13.60 -4.09
CA PHE A 715 25.80 13.11 -2.88
C PHE A 715 26.45 11.81 -2.37
N ILE A 716 26.70 10.87 -3.28
CA ILE A 716 27.36 9.59 -2.93
C ILE A 716 28.75 9.85 -2.35
N LYS A 717 29.51 10.77 -2.95
CA LYS A 717 30.81 11.16 -2.41
C LYS A 717 30.71 11.78 -1.01
N ASP A 718 29.81 12.74 -0.82
CA ASP A 718 29.58 13.39 0.48
C ASP A 718 29.11 12.38 1.53
N LEU A 719 28.34 11.36 1.12
CA LEU A 719 27.91 10.26 1.99
C LEU A 719 29.10 9.40 2.46
N PHE A 720 30.11 9.20 1.60
CA PHE A 720 31.33 8.47 2.00
C PHE A 720 32.21 9.27 2.94
N ASP A 721 32.20 10.59 2.83
CA ASP A 721 32.98 11.50 3.69
C ASP A 721 32.30 11.67 5.07
N ASP A 722 31.00 11.35 5.17
CA ASP A 722 30.25 11.30 6.43
C ASP A 722 30.52 9.95 7.11
N SER A 723 31.09 9.93 8.32
CA SER A 723 31.49 8.69 8.99
C SER A 723 30.51 8.33 10.11
N HIS A 724 29.96 7.12 10.04
CA HIS A 724 29.10 6.54 11.07
C HIS A 724 29.52 5.11 11.37
N ASP A 725 29.39 4.70 12.63
CA ASP A 725 29.80 3.37 13.11
C ASP A 725 28.65 2.33 13.10
N ASP A 726 27.45 2.72 12.66
CA ASP A 726 26.32 1.80 12.64
C ASP A 726 26.38 0.78 11.47
N LEU A 727 25.82 -0.40 11.70
CA LEU A 727 25.87 -1.52 10.76
C LEU A 727 25.12 -1.25 9.46
N LEU A 728 24.05 -0.47 9.51
CA LEU A 728 23.28 -0.09 8.33
C LEU A 728 24.11 0.83 7.42
N TYR A 729 24.83 1.82 8.00
CA TYR A 729 25.74 2.67 7.24
C TYR A 729 26.84 1.87 6.56
N GLN A 730 27.45 0.89 7.28
CA GLN A 730 28.47 0.01 6.71
C GLN A 730 27.91 -0.85 5.55
N ALA A 731 26.69 -1.36 5.69
CA ALA A 731 26.02 -2.13 4.62
C ALA A 731 25.74 -1.26 3.38
N ILE A 732 25.24 -0.03 3.58
CA ILE A 732 24.99 0.96 2.53
C ILE A 732 26.30 1.30 1.80
N LYS A 733 27.35 1.61 2.58
CA LYS A 733 28.69 1.93 2.05
C LYS A 733 29.27 0.77 1.24
N GLY A 734 29.13 -0.47 1.74
CA GLY A 734 29.58 -1.67 1.04
C GLY A 734 28.88 -1.86 -0.31
N LYS A 735 27.59 -1.57 -0.41
CA LYS A 735 26.83 -1.65 -1.67
C LYS A 735 27.22 -0.57 -2.69
N LEU A 736 27.53 0.63 -2.24
CA LEU A 736 27.92 1.75 -3.11
C LEU A 736 29.39 1.65 -3.58
N LEU A 737 30.30 1.05 -2.77
CA LEU A 737 31.72 0.85 -3.14
C LEU A 737 31.91 -0.14 -4.29
N HIS A 738 30.98 -1.04 -4.55
CA HIS A 738 31.06 -1.99 -5.67
C HIS A 738 30.66 -1.39 -7.02
N THR A 739 30.15 -0.16 -7.02
CA THR A 739 29.71 0.58 -8.23
C THR A 739 30.64 1.76 -8.56
N ALA A 740 31.49 2.16 -7.67
CA ALA A 740 32.56 3.14 -7.88
C ALA A 740 33.88 2.45 -8.26
#